data_b19c54e4e3df6c70467f1bb770a3f282
#
_entry.id   b19c54e4e3df6c70467f1bb770a3f282
#
_cell.length_a   1.000
_cell.length_b   1.000
_cell.length_c   1.000
_cell.angle_alpha   90.00
_cell.angle_beta   90.00
_cell.angle_gamma   90.00
#
_symmetry.space_group_name_H-M   'P 1'
#
loop_
_entity.id
_entity.type
_entity.pdbx_description
1 polymer ?
#
loop_
_entity_poly.entity_id
_entity_poly.type
_entity_poly.pdbx_seq_one_letter_code
_entity_poly.pdbx_strand_id
1 'polypeptide(L)'
;MNTDTQRNSRRRSTTNGSAHAAEARHRAARLKKGALALLTFMAAVIITSCARMGQPDGGWYDETPPRITGSSPADKSINVKTRKIGINFDEYIQVDNPTEKVVISPPQIETPEIKAAGKRIVVEIKDSLKPNTTYTVDFSDAISDNNESNPLGNYTYTFSTGDHIDTLEVAGYVLNAQNLEPIKGILVGLYSDLSDSIFTRQPMLRVSRTDSRGKFIIKGIATGKYRIYALSDADNNYIFNQKSEQLAFNHDIIEPTFKPDIRQDTIWRDSLRIDSIRRVPYTHFLPDDIVLRAFTEEQTDRYLLKSERAYANRFTLYFSYGNKQLPEIKGLNFNEQDAFIIETTEKQDTITYWLKDTMLVNQDTLRMELKYLATDTLGVLQMQTDTLDVLSKEPYEKRMKQKKEQFEEWQKAQEKAKKRGKEYQTEMPAEALEPKYNVQSEPAPDQNITIEMPTPLQKVDTACIHLYSKHDTLWYKSPFVLRQKAGTNRIYELLGEWRPGTEYSLETDTMAFTDIYGKTTAPFKTGFKIQTEDAFATLMFNITSMADTTVVVQMLNNSDEVVKETTTTDGNASFFYVKPGTYYARMFIDSNKNGKWDTGEYAADRQAETTYYYPEKIECKAKWDLNLTWNPTARSLEKQKPMEITKQKPEQEKTIKKRNLDRAKSMGIPYPGN
;
A
#
# COMPACT_ATOMS: atom_id res chain seq x y z
N MET A 1 -62.10 21.48 7.34
CA MET A 1 -63.54 21.74 7.01
C MET A 1 -64.26 20.44 7.34
N ASN A 2 -64.77 20.41 8.49
CA ASN A 2 -66.20 20.48 8.88
C ASN A 2 -66.96 19.23 8.40
N THR A 3 -67.64 18.53 9.14
CA THR A 3 -68.32 18.62 10.48
C THR A 3 -69.14 17.35 10.58
N ASP A 4 -69.14 16.69 11.70
CA ASP A 4 -70.21 16.65 12.70
C ASP A 4 -71.60 16.19 12.14
N THR A 5 -72.42 15.41 12.73
CA THR A 5 -72.89 15.28 14.09
C THR A 5 -74.03 14.24 14.19
N GLN A 6 -74.04 13.53 15.33
CA GLN A 6 -75.14 13.31 16.25
C GLN A 6 -76.35 12.43 15.82
N ARG A 7 -76.71 11.52 16.64
CA ARG A 7 -77.35 11.38 17.96
C ARG A 7 -78.69 10.68 17.95
N ASN A 8 -78.82 9.74 18.87
CA ASN A 8 -79.99 9.42 19.73
C ASN A 8 -81.30 8.89 19.10
N SER A 9 -81.97 7.96 19.64
CA SER A 9 -82.33 7.51 20.99
C SER A 9 -83.54 6.52 20.98
N ARG A 10 -83.64 5.69 22.01
CA ARG A 10 -84.76 5.19 22.76
C ARG A 10 -85.60 3.97 22.28
N ARG A 11 -85.36 2.90 23.00
CA ARG A 11 -86.16 2.28 24.11
C ARG A 11 -87.38 1.40 23.74
N ARG A 12 -87.35 0.18 24.39
CA ARG A 12 -88.38 -0.69 24.94
C ARG A 12 -89.22 -1.52 23.93
N SER A 13 -89.50 -2.75 24.16
CA SER A 13 -89.70 -3.71 25.30
C SER A 13 -90.02 -5.09 24.74
N THR A 14 -89.60 -6.07 25.37
CA THR A 14 -90.13 -7.19 26.12
C THR A 14 -90.28 -8.52 25.39
N THR A 15 -89.54 -9.46 25.99
CA THR A 15 -89.87 -10.85 26.39
C THR A 15 -90.52 -11.81 25.39
N ASN A 16 -89.86 -12.93 25.33
CA ASN A 16 -90.28 -14.32 25.09
C ASN A 16 -89.76 -14.93 23.75
N GLY A 17 -88.86 -15.88 23.94
CA GLY A 17 -88.40 -16.73 22.84
C GLY A 17 -87.09 -17.43 23.16
N SER A 18 -86.90 -17.92 24.39
CA SER A 18 -85.55 -18.37 24.86
C SER A 18 -85.21 -19.85 24.62
N ALA A 19 -85.92 -20.57 23.78
CA ALA A 19 -85.60 -21.97 23.54
C ALA A 19 -85.12 -22.26 22.08
N HIS A 20 -85.69 -21.61 21.08
CA HIS A 20 -85.27 -21.83 19.68
C HIS A 20 -84.05 -21.06 19.22
N ALA A 21 -83.65 -20.02 19.94
CA ALA A 21 -82.47 -19.22 19.64
C ALA A 21 -81.13 -19.88 20.02
N ALA A 22 -81.14 -20.80 20.99
CA ALA A 22 -79.95 -21.52 21.43
C ALA A 22 -79.51 -22.61 20.46
N GLU A 23 -80.46 -23.34 19.86
CA GLU A 23 -80.13 -24.39 18.88
C GLU A 23 -79.66 -23.82 17.54
N ALA A 24 -80.26 -22.72 17.08
CA ALA A 24 -79.82 -22.03 15.87
C ALA A 24 -78.38 -21.43 16.04
N ARG A 25 -78.01 -20.93 17.23
CA ARG A 25 -76.66 -20.44 17.55
C ARG A 25 -75.63 -21.57 17.61
N HIS A 26 -76.01 -22.75 18.12
CA HIS A 26 -75.12 -23.91 18.12
C HIS A 26 -74.89 -24.51 16.72
N ARG A 27 -75.90 -24.53 15.84
CA ARG A 27 -75.74 -24.93 14.46
C ARG A 27 -74.94 -23.91 13.63
N ALA A 28 -75.19 -22.61 13.83
CA ALA A 28 -74.38 -21.55 13.19
C ALA A 28 -72.94 -21.53 13.68
N ALA A 29 -72.70 -21.81 14.97
CA ALA A 29 -71.31 -21.91 15.52
C ALA A 29 -70.56 -23.16 15.01
N ARG A 30 -71.25 -24.30 14.82
CA ARG A 30 -70.66 -25.52 14.18
C ARG A 30 -70.36 -25.30 12.72
N LEU A 31 -71.23 -24.63 11.96
CA LEU A 31 -71.01 -24.27 10.56
C LEU A 31 -69.86 -23.26 10.42
N LYS A 32 -69.76 -22.26 11.31
CA LYS A 32 -68.66 -21.32 11.32
C LYS A 32 -67.31 -21.97 11.69
N LYS A 33 -67.30 -22.92 12.65
CA LYS A 33 -66.11 -23.71 12.97
C LYS A 33 -65.71 -24.67 11.84
N GLY A 34 -66.68 -25.28 11.19
CA GLY A 34 -66.42 -26.11 10.00
C GLY A 34 -65.92 -25.32 8.81
N ALA A 35 -66.51 -24.14 8.55
CA ALA A 35 -66.06 -23.24 7.52
C ALA A 35 -64.65 -22.66 7.81
N LEU A 36 -64.37 -22.34 9.07
CA LEU A 36 -63.05 -21.87 9.48
C LEU A 36 -62.02 -23.01 9.38
N ALA A 37 -62.37 -24.23 9.76
CA ALA A 37 -61.50 -25.40 9.63
C ALA A 37 -61.23 -25.74 8.16
N LEU A 38 -62.24 -25.60 7.29
CA LEU A 38 -62.09 -25.78 5.84
C LEU A 38 -61.22 -24.68 5.22
N LEU A 39 -61.38 -23.43 5.68
CA LEU A 39 -60.58 -22.29 5.23
C LEU A 39 -59.13 -22.40 5.68
N THR A 40 -58.90 -22.87 6.93
CA THR A 40 -57.53 -23.12 7.40
C THR A 40 -56.88 -24.33 6.73
N PHE A 41 -57.63 -25.36 6.40
CA PHE A 41 -57.15 -26.50 5.63
C PHE A 41 -56.86 -26.12 4.17
N MET A 42 -57.71 -25.31 3.54
CA MET A 42 -57.47 -24.76 2.23
C MET A 42 -56.26 -23.80 2.19
N ALA A 43 -56.13 -22.95 3.21
CA ALA A 43 -54.94 -22.09 3.38
C ALA A 43 -53.65 -22.92 3.60
N ALA A 44 -53.71 -24.00 4.40
CA ALA A 44 -52.61 -24.90 4.62
C ALA A 44 -52.17 -25.63 3.29
N VAL A 45 -53.17 -26.03 2.46
CA VAL A 45 -52.88 -26.64 1.18
C VAL A 45 -52.28 -25.64 0.17
N ILE A 46 -52.71 -24.36 0.23
CA ILE A 46 -52.12 -23.30 -0.60
C ILE A 46 -50.67 -22.97 -0.16
N ILE A 47 -50.38 -23.03 1.15
CA ILE A 47 -49.03 -22.78 1.67
C ILE A 47 -48.08 -23.95 1.35
N THR A 48 -48.58 -25.18 1.25
CA THR A 48 -47.75 -26.34 0.86
C THR A 48 -47.60 -26.51 -0.65
N SER A 49 -48.39 -25.77 -1.46
CA SER A 49 -48.21 -25.68 -2.90
C SER A 49 -47.18 -24.59 -3.23
N CYS A 50 -45.99 -24.71 -2.71
CA CYS A 50 -44.82 -24.14 -3.36
C CYS A 50 -44.65 -24.93 -4.68
N ALA A 51 -45.31 -24.49 -5.72
CA ALA A 51 -44.83 -24.76 -7.05
C ALA A 51 -43.44 -24.16 -7.14
N ARG A 52 -42.39 -24.95 -6.94
CA ARG A 52 -41.11 -24.60 -7.52
C ARG A 52 -41.37 -24.39 -8.97
N MET A 53 -41.38 -23.14 -9.44
CA MET A 53 -41.14 -22.87 -10.83
C MET A 53 -39.80 -23.52 -11.13
N GLY A 54 -39.84 -24.70 -11.70
CA GLY A 54 -38.64 -25.30 -12.27
C GLY A 54 -38.21 -24.34 -13.36
N GLN A 55 -37.21 -23.54 -13.05
CA GLN A 55 -36.43 -22.96 -14.14
C GLN A 55 -35.98 -24.17 -14.95
N PRO A 56 -36.12 -24.15 -16.28
CA PRO A 56 -35.62 -25.26 -17.09
C PRO A 56 -34.16 -25.42 -16.70
N ASP A 57 -33.84 -26.60 -16.14
CA ASP A 57 -32.46 -26.96 -15.86
C ASP A 57 -31.76 -26.96 -17.22
N GLY A 58 -31.04 -25.87 -17.53
CA GLY A 58 -30.31 -25.72 -18.79
C GLY A 58 -29.49 -26.98 -19.10
N GLY A 59 -29.03 -27.12 -20.31
CA GLY A 59 -28.14 -28.20 -20.73
C GLY A 59 -26.83 -28.24 -19.89
N TRP A 60 -25.97 -29.18 -20.16
CA TRP A 60 -24.63 -29.18 -19.65
C TRP A 60 -23.88 -27.92 -20.10
N TYR A 61 -23.02 -27.39 -19.23
CA TYR A 61 -22.15 -26.26 -19.58
C TYR A 61 -21.14 -26.70 -20.64
N ASP A 62 -20.74 -25.80 -21.51
CA ASP A 62 -19.60 -26.03 -22.38
C ASP A 62 -18.32 -25.85 -21.53
N GLU A 63 -17.52 -26.90 -21.42
CA GLU A 63 -16.21 -26.89 -20.73
C GLU A 63 -15.06 -26.99 -21.74
N THR A 64 -15.34 -26.75 -23.03
CA THR A 64 -14.35 -26.79 -24.10
C THR A 64 -13.77 -25.36 -24.29
N PRO A 65 -12.45 -25.18 -24.29
CA PRO A 65 -11.86 -23.88 -24.64
C PRO A 65 -12.12 -23.52 -26.10
N PRO A 66 -12.23 -22.23 -26.42
CA PRO A 66 -12.32 -21.79 -27.80
C PRO A 66 -11.12 -22.24 -28.61
N ARG A 67 -11.33 -22.58 -29.90
CA ARG A 67 -10.24 -22.99 -30.80
C ARG A 67 -10.12 -22.02 -31.96
N ILE A 68 -8.87 -21.73 -32.33
CA ILE A 68 -8.56 -20.91 -33.49
C ILE A 68 -8.82 -21.75 -34.74
N THR A 69 -9.71 -21.28 -35.64
CA THR A 69 -10.01 -21.91 -36.89
C THR A 69 -9.22 -21.37 -38.06
N GLY A 70 -8.58 -20.19 -37.88
CA GLY A 70 -7.69 -19.58 -38.87
C GLY A 70 -7.52 -18.11 -38.62
N SER A 71 -6.62 -17.49 -39.38
CA SER A 71 -6.34 -16.05 -39.31
C SER A 71 -6.10 -15.45 -40.69
N SER A 72 -6.26 -14.15 -40.81
CA SER A 72 -6.03 -13.40 -42.04
C SER A 72 -5.30 -12.09 -41.69
N PRO A 73 -4.01 -11.92 -42.05
CA PRO A 73 -3.12 -12.91 -42.67
C PRO A 73 -2.99 -14.20 -41.86
N ALA A 74 -2.51 -15.30 -42.45
CA ALA A 74 -2.26 -16.52 -41.70
C ALA A 74 -1.20 -16.28 -40.62
N ASP A 75 -1.32 -16.99 -39.51
CA ASP A 75 -0.26 -16.95 -38.48
C ASP A 75 1.08 -17.36 -39.06
N LYS A 76 2.15 -16.69 -38.64
CA LYS A 76 3.51 -16.88 -39.17
C LYS A 76 3.66 -16.58 -40.68
N SER A 77 2.83 -15.71 -41.25
CA SER A 77 2.99 -15.25 -42.64
C SER A 77 4.09 -14.22 -42.75
N ILE A 78 4.75 -14.21 -43.94
CA ILE A 78 5.81 -13.31 -44.29
C ILE A 78 5.35 -12.33 -45.38
N ASN A 79 6.14 -11.27 -45.64
CA ASN A 79 5.83 -10.22 -46.62
C ASN A 79 4.45 -9.57 -46.45
N VAL A 80 3.96 -9.48 -45.21
CA VAL A 80 2.68 -8.89 -44.92
C VAL A 80 2.70 -7.38 -45.04
N LYS A 81 1.71 -6.83 -45.75
CA LYS A 81 1.57 -5.37 -45.98
C LYS A 81 0.33 -4.78 -45.33
N THR A 82 -0.61 -5.63 -44.89
CA THR A 82 -1.84 -5.18 -44.25
C THR A 82 -1.63 -4.88 -42.78
N ARG A 83 -2.25 -3.81 -42.30
CA ARG A 83 -2.28 -3.43 -40.85
C ARG A 83 -3.45 -4.02 -40.11
N LYS A 84 -4.35 -4.74 -40.81
CA LYS A 84 -5.54 -5.33 -40.20
C LYS A 84 -5.41 -6.85 -40.14
N ILE A 85 -5.51 -7.38 -38.93
CA ILE A 85 -5.39 -8.80 -38.59
C ILE A 85 -6.73 -9.28 -38.11
N GLY A 86 -7.19 -10.42 -38.61
CA GLY A 86 -8.40 -11.08 -38.11
C GLY A 86 -8.10 -12.51 -37.69
N ILE A 87 -8.48 -12.89 -36.49
CA ILE A 87 -8.32 -14.23 -35.93
C ILE A 87 -9.71 -14.80 -35.73
N ASN A 88 -10.00 -15.95 -36.32
CA ASN A 88 -11.34 -16.61 -36.30
C ASN A 88 -11.31 -17.78 -35.32
N PHE A 89 -12.48 -17.99 -34.68
CA PHE A 89 -12.69 -19.03 -33.68
C PHE A 89 -13.91 -19.89 -34.05
N ASP A 90 -14.00 -21.05 -33.43
CA ASP A 90 -15.15 -21.97 -33.58
C ASP A 90 -16.39 -21.49 -32.80
N GLU A 91 -16.21 -20.62 -31.81
CA GLU A 91 -17.28 -20.08 -30.98
C GLU A 91 -17.18 -18.56 -30.76
N TYR A 92 -18.16 -17.97 -30.03
CA TYR A 92 -18.16 -16.56 -29.66
C TYR A 92 -17.13 -16.31 -28.56
N ILE A 93 -16.30 -15.27 -28.74
CA ILE A 93 -15.18 -14.97 -27.87
C ILE A 93 -15.26 -13.56 -27.33
N GLN A 94 -14.58 -13.34 -26.22
CA GLN A 94 -14.31 -12.04 -25.61
C GLN A 94 -12.80 -11.85 -25.40
N VAL A 95 -12.37 -10.59 -25.35
CA VAL A 95 -11.01 -10.21 -25.00
C VAL A 95 -11.07 -9.34 -23.76
N ASP A 96 -10.47 -9.83 -22.68
CA ASP A 96 -10.47 -9.16 -21.39
C ASP A 96 -9.37 -8.08 -21.35
N ASN A 97 -9.76 -6.82 -21.04
CA ASN A 97 -8.87 -5.66 -20.91
C ASN A 97 -7.79 -5.59 -21.99
N PRO A 98 -8.15 -5.48 -23.29
CA PRO A 98 -7.18 -5.58 -24.37
C PRO A 98 -6.08 -4.52 -24.32
N THR A 99 -6.37 -3.34 -23.78
CA THR A 99 -5.38 -2.25 -23.64
C THR A 99 -4.26 -2.57 -22.64
N GLU A 100 -4.57 -3.33 -21.60
CA GLU A 100 -3.60 -3.70 -20.57
C GLU A 100 -2.90 -5.03 -20.85
N LYS A 101 -3.68 -6.01 -21.36
CA LYS A 101 -3.21 -7.39 -21.50
C LYS A 101 -2.61 -7.73 -22.85
N VAL A 102 -3.04 -7.03 -23.93
CA VAL A 102 -2.52 -7.33 -25.25
C VAL A 102 -1.33 -6.43 -25.56
N VAL A 103 -0.20 -7.05 -25.86
CA VAL A 103 1.04 -6.35 -26.20
C VAL A 103 1.37 -6.57 -27.65
N ILE A 104 1.54 -5.47 -28.38
CA ILE A 104 2.04 -5.48 -29.77
C ILE A 104 3.51 -5.08 -29.77
N SER A 105 4.35 -5.92 -30.37
CA SER A 105 5.79 -5.67 -30.49
C SER A 105 6.22 -5.78 -31.96
N PRO A 106 6.90 -4.75 -32.50
CA PRO A 106 7.36 -3.48 -31.92
C PRO A 106 6.22 -2.64 -31.33
N PRO A 107 6.52 -1.78 -30.33
CA PRO A 107 5.51 -0.94 -29.69
C PRO A 107 4.88 0.04 -30.68
N GLN A 108 3.63 0.40 -30.44
CA GLN A 108 2.83 1.27 -31.30
C GLN A 108 2.59 2.60 -30.58
N ILE A 109 2.92 3.72 -31.22
CA ILE A 109 2.70 5.06 -30.66
C ILE A 109 1.20 5.37 -30.68
N GLU A 110 0.53 5.11 -31.82
CA GLU A 110 -0.93 5.22 -31.87
C GLU A 110 -1.56 3.94 -31.32
N THR A 111 -2.46 4.09 -30.34
CA THR A 111 -3.12 2.95 -29.70
C THR A 111 -3.82 2.07 -30.74
N PRO A 112 -3.47 0.79 -30.85
CA PRO A 112 -4.09 -0.14 -31.77
C PRO A 112 -5.54 -0.42 -31.37
N GLU A 113 -6.39 -0.69 -32.35
CA GLU A 113 -7.78 -1.05 -32.11
C GLU A 113 -7.92 -2.57 -32.06
N ILE A 114 -8.34 -3.10 -30.91
CA ILE A 114 -8.54 -4.54 -30.67
C ILE A 114 -9.98 -4.78 -30.29
N LYS A 115 -10.72 -5.54 -31.12
CA LYS A 115 -12.14 -5.80 -30.93
C LYS A 115 -12.47 -7.28 -31.10
N ALA A 116 -13.27 -7.81 -30.20
CA ALA A 116 -13.98 -9.08 -30.39
C ALA A 116 -15.31 -8.79 -31.13
N ALA A 117 -15.51 -9.43 -32.26
CA ALA A 117 -16.74 -9.33 -33.09
C ALA A 117 -17.28 -10.74 -33.37
N GLY A 118 -18.13 -11.22 -32.46
CA GLY A 118 -18.70 -12.57 -32.56
C GLY A 118 -17.63 -13.66 -32.40
N LYS A 119 -17.38 -14.41 -33.44
CA LYS A 119 -16.39 -15.50 -33.52
C LYS A 119 -15.03 -15.01 -34.05
N ARG A 120 -14.76 -13.72 -34.01
CA ARG A 120 -13.53 -13.14 -34.57
C ARG A 120 -12.96 -12.04 -33.72
N ILE A 121 -11.62 -12.04 -33.53
CA ILE A 121 -10.87 -10.89 -33.05
C ILE A 121 -10.35 -10.10 -34.26
N VAL A 122 -10.48 -8.80 -34.22
CA VAL A 122 -9.89 -7.88 -35.18
C VAL A 122 -8.88 -6.99 -34.47
N VAL A 123 -7.64 -7.00 -34.94
CA VAL A 123 -6.59 -6.10 -34.51
C VAL A 123 -6.25 -5.17 -35.66
N GLU A 124 -6.34 -3.87 -35.43
CA GLU A 124 -5.96 -2.85 -36.41
C GLU A 124 -4.81 -2.00 -35.87
N ILE A 125 -3.64 -2.18 -36.46
CA ILE A 125 -2.44 -1.41 -36.19
C ILE A 125 -2.59 -0.04 -36.88
N LYS A 126 -2.47 1.04 -36.10
CA LYS A 126 -2.63 2.40 -36.64
C LYS A 126 -1.32 2.93 -37.23
N ASP A 127 -0.21 2.62 -36.61
CA ASP A 127 1.11 3.00 -37.09
C ASP A 127 1.46 2.33 -38.41
N SER A 128 2.36 2.96 -39.13
CA SER A 128 2.93 2.36 -40.36
C SER A 128 3.84 1.18 -40.01
N LEU A 129 3.67 0.07 -40.70
CA LEU A 129 4.49 -1.10 -40.48
C LEU A 129 5.95 -0.83 -40.87
N LYS A 130 6.88 -1.15 -39.97
CA LYS A 130 8.33 -1.08 -40.25
C LYS A 130 8.71 -2.17 -41.26
N PRO A 131 9.60 -1.89 -42.22
CA PRO A 131 10.06 -2.89 -43.21
C PRO A 131 10.93 -3.96 -42.50
N ASN A 132 10.97 -5.15 -43.10
CA ASN A 132 11.80 -6.28 -42.65
C ASN A 132 11.73 -6.53 -41.13
N THR A 133 10.51 -6.52 -40.59
CA THR A 133 10.30 -6.55 -39.14
C THR A 133 9.29 -7.63 -38.78
N THR A 134 9.62 -8.47 -37.82
CA THR A 134 8.71 -9.41 -37.23
C THR A 134 7.81 -8.69 -36.23
N TYR A 135 6.50 -8.87 -36.34
CA TYR A 135 5.48 -8.36 -35.42
C TYR A 135 4.92 -9.49 -34.59
N THR A 136 4.75 -9.27 -33.32
CA THR A 136 4.04 -10.18 -32.40
C THR A 136 2.88 -9.45 -31.76
N VAL A 137 1.71 -10.10 -31.71
CA VAL A 137 0.54 -9.66 -30.94
C VAL A 137 0.32 -10.70 -29.85
N ASP A 138 0.77 -10.40 -28.66
CA ASP A 138 0.67 -11.29 -27.50
C ASP A 138 -0.62 -10.98 -26.73
N PHE A 139 -1.56 -11.91 -26.78
CA PHE A 139 -2.82 -11.82 -26.04
C PHE A 139 -2.72 -12.34 -24.61
N SER A 140 -1.58 -12.99 -24.26
CA SER A 140 -1.44 -13.65 -22.97
C SER A 140 -2.68 -14.53 -22.65
N ASP A 141 -3.33 -14.33 -21.51
CA ASP A 141 -4.55 -15.02 -21.07
C ASP A 141 -5.85 -14.24 -21.32
N ALA A 142 -5.80 -13.22 -22.20
CA ALA A 142 -6.92 -12.31 -22.40
C ALA A 142 -8.11 -12.92 -23.15
N ILE A 143 -7.92 -14.00 -23.92
CA ILE A 143 -8.96 -14.59 -24.77
C ILE A 143 -9.72 -15.67 -24.01
N SER A 144 -11.03 -15.59 -24.00
CA SER A 144 -11.93 -16.62 -23.48
C SER A 144 -13.23 -16.68 -24.31
N ASP A 145 -13.99 -17.78 -24.15
CA ASP A 145 -15.34 -17.82 -24.69
C ASP A 145 -16.25 -16.79 -23.99
N ASN A 146 -17.32 -16.40 -24.68
CA ASN A 146 -18.22 -15.36 -24.20
C ASN A 146 -19.23 -15.85 -23.16
N ASN A 147 -19.55 -17.15 -23.13
CA ASN A 147 -20.63 -17.69 -22.32
C ASN A 147 -20.15 -18.21 -20.98
N GLU A 148 -19.20 -19.12 -20.98
CA GLU A 148 -18.69 -19.81 -19.80
C GLU A 148 -17.39 -19.20 -19.28
N SER A 149 -16.73 -18.36 -20.08
CA SER A 149 -15.42 -17.75 -19.84
C SER A 149 -14.29 -18.80 -19.74
N ASN A 150 -14.38 -19.87 -20.52
CA ASN A 150 -13.31 -20.85 -20.65
C ASN A 150 -12.11 -20.19 -21.35
N PRO A 151 -10.89 -20.22 -20.76
CA PRO A 151 -9.74 -19.54 -21.32
C PRO A 151 -9.17 -20.31 -22.53
N LEU A 152 -8.75 -19.59 -23.56
CA LEU A 152 -7.93 -20.13 -24.66
C LEU A 152 -6.54 -20.58 -24.14
N GLY A 153 -6.03 -19.93 -23.10
CA GLY A 153 -4.66 -20.02 -22.66
C GLY A 153 -3.77 -18.95 -23.32
N ASN A 154 -2.47 -19.04 -23.10
CA ASN A 154 -1.54 -18.06 -23.65
C ASN A 154 -1.44 -18.20 -25.17
N TYR A 155 -1.75 -17.12 -25.89
CA TYR A 155 -1.70 -17.08 -27.34
C TYR A 155 -0.95 -15.84 -27.85
N THR A 156 -0.04 -16.09 -28.79
CA THR A 156 0.69 -15.03 -29.49
C THR A 156 0.55 -15.23 -31.00
N TYR A 157 0.03 -14.23 -31.69
CA TYR A 157 -0.01 -14.19 -33.16
C TYR A 157 1.24 -13.50 -33.67
N THR A 158 1.85 -14.04 -34.73
CA THR A 158 3.10 -13.54 -35.29
C THR A 158 3.03 -13.39 -36.80
N PHE A 159 3.61 -12.33 -37.35
CA PHE A 159 3.81 -12.14 -38.79
C PHE A 159 5.08 -11.31 -39.06
N SER A 160 5.54 -11.32 -40.30
CA SER A 160 6.67 -10.50 -40.69
C SER A 160 6.36 -9.65 -41.94
N THR A 161 6.85 -8.42 -41.97
CA THR A 161 6.85 -7.56 -43.17
C THR A 161 8.01 -7.90 -44.14
N GLY A 162 8.97 -8.67 -43.66
CA GLY A 162 10.10 -9.21 -44.45
C GLY A 162 9.88 -10.65 -44.89
N ASP A 163 10.94 -11.27 -45.37
CA ASP A 163 10.98 -12.63 -45.92
C ASP A 163 11.24 -13.73 -44.89
N HIS A 164 11.50 -13.37 -43.64
CA HIS A 164 11.73 -14.30 -42.52
C HIS A 164 11.01 -13.83 -41.24
N ILE A 165 10.91 -14.72 -40.29
CA ILE A 165 10.36 -14.47 -38.95
C ILE A 165 11.47 -14.73 -37.94
N ASP A 166 11.69 -13.73 -37.09
CA ASP A 166 12.54 -13.88 -35.92
C ASP A 166 11.81 -14.69 -34.83
N THR A 167 12.51 -15.66 -34.25
CA THR A 167 11.90 -16.63 -33.33
C THR A 167 12.53 -16.70 -31.95
N LEU A 168 13.62 -15.94 -31.72
CA LEU A 168 14.29 -15.97 -30.42
C LEU A 168 13.45 -15.26 -29.36
N GLU A 169 13.64 -15.69 -28.12
CA GLU A 169 12.97 -15.13 -26.96
C GLU A 169 13.96 -14.89 -25.82
N VAL A 170 13.68 -13.92 -24.98
CA VAL A 170 14.34 -13.71 -23.69
C VAL A 170 13.32 -13.55 -22.61
N ALA A 171 13.63 -14.01 -21.38
CA ALA A 171 12.71 -13.93 -20.25
C ALA A 171 13.43 -13.53 -18.97
N GLY A 172 12.64 -13.10 -18.00
CA GLY A 172 13.18 -12.71 -16.70
C GLY A 172 12.11 -12.15 -15.80
N TYR A 173 12.54 -11.40 -14.79
CA TYR A 173 11.69 -10.83 -13.76
C TYR A 173 12.01 -9.36 -13.54
N VAL A 174 10.98 -8.58 -13.20
CA VAL A 174 11.13 -7.20 -12.73
C VAL A 174 10.63 -7.12 -11.30
N LEU A 175 11.51 -6.69 -10.41
CA LEU A 175 11.26 -6.55 -8.99
C LEU A 175 11.46 -5.10 -8.56
N ASN A 176 10.74 -4.65 -7.58
CA ASN A 176 11.01 -3.36 -6.94
C ASN A 176 12.38 -3.42 -6.23
N ALA A 177 13.25 -2.47 -6.48
CA ALA A 177 14.63 -2.46 -5.98
C ALA A 177 14.71 -2.41 -4.45
N GLN A 178 13.79 -1.70 -3.79
CA GLN A 178 13.80 -1.50 -2.34
C GLN A 178 13.30 -2.71 -1.54
N ASN A 179 12.30 -3.44 -2.06
CA ASN A 179 11.57 -4.44 -1.28
C ASN A 179 11.30 -5.75 -2.01
N LEU A 180 11.90 -5.95 -3.19
CA LEU A 180 11.76 -7.13 -4.05
C LEU A 180 10.30 -7.53 -4.33
N GLU A 181 9.34 -6.60 -4.27
CA GLU A 181 7.97 -6.85 -4.73
C GLU A 181 7.96 -7.10 -6.24
N PRO A 182 7.29 -8.16 -6.71
CA PRO A 182 7.08 -8.34 -8.14
C PRO A 182 6.28 -7.15 -8.71
N ILE A 183 6.71 -6.59 -9.82
CA ILE A 183 6.00 -5.48 -10.46
C ILE A 183 5.18 -6.02 -11.61
N LYS A 184 3.86 -5.90 -11.52
CA LYS A 184 2.91 -6.28 -12.56
C LYS A 184 2.71 -5.14 -13.55
N GLY A 185 2.68 -5.47 -14.86
CA GLY A 185 2.28 -4.56 -15.93
C GLY A 185 3.34 -3.54 -16.36
N ILE A 186 4.55 -3.58 -15.80
CA ILE A 186 5.65 -2.72 -16.27
C ILE A 186 6.12 -3.20 -17.63
N LEU A 187 6.41 -2.26 -18.53
CA LEU A 187 6.99 -2.55 -19.85
C LEU A 187 8.44 -2.97 -19.71
N VAL A 188 8.83 -4.00 -20.44
CA VAL A 188 10.23 -4.42 -20.57
C VAL A 188 10.57 -4.44 -22.04
N GLY A 189 11.67 -3.79 -22.42
CA GLY A 189 12.03 -3.69 -23.80
C GLY A 189 13.50 -3.81 -24.09
N LEU A 190 13.80 -4.13 -25.35
CA LEU A 190 15.14 -4.31 -25.89
C LEU A 190 15.50 -3.18 -26.84
N TYR A 191 16.78 -2.81 -26.84
CA TYR A 191 17.42 -1.94 -27.81
C TYR A 191 18.58 -2.66 -28.48
N SER A 192 18.69 -2.54 -29.81
CA SER A 192 19.85 -3.03 -30.58
C SER A 192 20.98 -1.99 -30.64
N ASP A 193 20.69 -0.73 -30.40
CA ASP A 193 21.69 0.29 -30.15
C ASP A 193 22.17 0.18 -28.69
N LEU A 194 23.49 -0.01 -28.53
CA LEU A 194 24.11 -0.24 -27.22
C LEU A 194 24.56 1.04 -26.52
N SER A 195 24.22 2.22 -27.07
CA SER A 195 24.58 3.50 -26.46
C SER A 195 23.80 3.74 -25.16
N ASP A 196 24.45 4.32 -24.14
CA ASP A 196 23.86 4.56 -22.83
C ASP A 196 22.70 5.56 -22.88
N SER A 197 22.64 6.42 -23.89
CA SER A 197 21.59 7.42 -24.04
C SER A 197 20.36 6.95 -24.82
N ILE A 198 20.33 5.70 -25.29
CA ILE A 198 19.27 5.21 -26.19
C ILE A 198 17.90 5.26 -25.50
N PHE A 199 17.84 4.91 -24.21
CA PHE A 199 16.62 4.81 -23.43
C PHE A 199 15.85 6.13 -23.28
N THR A 200 16.57 7.27 -23.36
CA THR A 200 15.99 8.62 -23.29
C THR A 200 15.74 9.26 -24.65
N ARG A 201 16.09 8.59 -25.77
CA ARG A 201 16.02 9.19 -27.11
C ARG A 201 15.10 8.48 -28.06
N GLN A 202 14.95 7.18 -27.95
CA GLN A 202 14.20 6.37 -28.91
C GLN A 202 13.27 5.39 -28.21
N PRO A 203 12.11 5.08 -28.82
CA PRO A 203 11.24 4.01 -28.33
C PRO A 203 11.94 2.65 -28.37
N MET A 204 11.53 1.76 -27.49
CA MET A 204 12.00 0.38 -27.42
C MET A 204 11.80 -0.35 -28.76
N LEU A 205 12.74 -1.20 -29.15
CA LEU A 205 12.65 -2.00 -30.38
C LEU A 205 11.65 -3.13 -30.25
N ARG A 206 11.69 -3.85 -29.14
CA ARG A 206 10.83 -4.97 -28.76
C ARG A 206 10.33 -4.77 -27.36
N VAL A 207 9.08 -5.13 -27.10
CA VAL A 207 8.46 -4.94 -25.78
C VAL A 207 7.65 -6.15 -25.35
N SER A 208 7.56 -6.31 -24.04
CA SER A 208 6.63 -7.18 -23.33
C SER A 208 6.15 -6.47 -22.07
N ARG A 209 5.14 -7.02 -21.39
CA ARG A 209 4.70 -6.59 -20.06
C ARG A 209 4.89 -7.70 -19.05
N THR A 210 5.16 -7.32 -17.82
CA THR A 210 5.27 -8.28 -16.72
C THR A 210 3.90 -8.78 -16.26
N ASP A 211 3.85 -10.05 -15.90
CA ASP A 211 2.69 -10.67 -15.24
C ASP A 211 2.62 -10.32 -13.73
N SER A 212 1.68 -10.92 -13.01
CA SER A 212 1.50 -10.73 -11.56
C SER A 212 2.64 -11.28 -10.69
N ARG A 213 3.55 -12.04 -11.28
CA ARG A 213 4.80 -12.54 -10.64
C ARG A 213 5.99 -11.67 -11.00
N GLY A 214 5.78 -10.58 -11.74
CA GLY A 214 6.84 -9.76 -12.28
C GLY A 214 7.59 -10.40 -13.45
N LYS A 215 7.10 -11.53 -13.98
CA LYS A 215 7.75 -12.26 -15.07
C LYS A 215 7.40 -11.63 -16.41
N PHE A 216 8.39 -11.49 -17.28
CA PHE A 216 8.23 -11.08 -18.68
C PHE A 216 8.81 -12.10 -19.64
N ILE A 217 8.31 -12.10 -20.88
CA ILE A 217 8.86 -12.86 -22.00
C ILE A 217 8.78 -11.96 -23.23
N ILE A 218 9.93 -11.58 -23.78
CA ILE A 218 10.00 -10.82 -25.04
C ILE A 218 10.22 -11.80 -26.17
N LYS A 219 9.35 -11.79 -27.17
CA LYS A 219 9.31 -12.71 -28.30
C LYS A 219 9.65 -12.04 -29.62
N GLY A 220 9.98 -12.84 -30.64
CA GLY A 220 10.22 -12.36 -31.99
C GLY A 220 11.50 -11.54 -32.12
N ILE A 221 12.58 -11.99 -31.47
CA ILE A 221 13.86 -11.30 -31.44
C ILE A 221 14.76 -11.88 -32.50
N ALA A 222 15.44 -11.00 -33.27
CA ALA A 222 16.51 -11.37 -34.23
C ALA A 222 17.78 -11.75 -33.46
N THR A 223 18.66 -12.48 -34.13
CA THR A 223 20.02 -12.70 -33.62
C THR A 223 20.78 -11.37 -33.55
N GLY A 224 21.42 -11.10 -32.41
CA GLY A 224 22.14 -9.85 -32.17
C GLY A 224 22.44 -9.61 -30.70
N LYS A 225 22.98 -8.42 -30.43
CA LYS A 225 23.30 -7.93 -29.08
C LYS A 225 22.31 -6.85 -28.71
N TYR A 226 21.82 -6.91 -27.47
CA TYR A 226 20.78 -6.01 -27.01
C TYR A 226 21.07 -5.49 -25.62
N ARG A 227 20.57 -4.28 -25.33
CA ARG A 227 20.38 -3.78 -23.97
C ARG A 227 18.92 -3.96 -23.56
N ILE A 228 18.69 -4.21 -22.30
CA ILE A 228 17.35 -4.42 -21.74
C ILE A 228 17.03 -3.36 -20.68
N TYR A 229 15.81 -2.82 -20.76
CA TYR A 229 15.30 -1.82 -19.84
C TYR A 229 13.86 -2.16 -19.46
N ALA A 230 13.45 -1.72 -18.24
CA ALA A 230 12.04 -1.70 -17.87
C ALA A 230 11.60 -0.26 -17.61
N LEU A 231 10.34 0.04 -17.92
CA LEU A 231 9.75 1.38 -17.80
C LEU A 231 8.27 1.30 -17.41
N SER A 232 7.91 2.03 -16.37
CA SER A 232 6.51 2.34 -16.06
C SER A 232 6.12 3.61 -16.81
N ASP A 233 5.91 3.47 -18.11
CA ASP A 233 5.65 4.53 -19.07
C ASP A 233 4.28 5.19 -18.79
N ALA A 234 4.29 6.43 -18.34
CA ALA A 234 3.09 7.15 -17.94
C ALA A 234 2.40 7.85 -19.11
N ASP A 235 3.14 8.26 -20.14
CA ASP A 235 2.65 9.01 -21.31
C ASP A 235 2.54 8.15 -22.58
N ASN A 236 2.91 6.87 -22.51
CA ASN A 236 2.87 5.89 -23.60
C ASN A 236 3.76 6.25 -24.81
N ASN A 237 4.90 6.86 -24.55
CA ASN A 237 5.88 7.21 -25.57
C ASN A 237 7.02 6.17 -25.73
N TYR A 238 7.12 5.20 -24.82
CA TYR A 238 8.13 4.14 -24.74
C TYR A 238 9.56 4.67 -24.57
N ILE A 239 9.70 5.87 -23.99
CA ILE A 239 10.97 6.57 -23.75
C ILE A 239 11.00 7.03 -22.30
N PHE A 240 12.12 6.84 -21.60
CA PHE A 240 12.29 7.43 -20.28
C PHE A 240 12.54 8.94 -20.38
N ASN A 241 11.57 9.75 -19.97
CA ASN A 241 11.63 11.20 -20.08
C ASN A 241 11.22 11.93 -18.80
N GLN A 242 10.68 11.22 -17.79
CA GLN A 242 10.22 11.78 -16.55
C GLN A 242 10.82 11.04 -15.35
N LYS A 243 11.44 11.78 -14.43
CA LYS A 243 12.00 11.19 -13.19
C LYS A 243 10.95 10.49 -12.30
N SER A 244 9.66 10.81 -12.48
CA SER A 244 8.55 10.15 -11.78
C SER A 244 8.24 8.74 -12.30
N GLU A 245 8.72 8.40 -13.48
CA GLU A 245 8.56 7.07 -14.04
C GLU A 245 9.48 6.08 -13.34
N GLN A 246 8.94 4.90 -13.05
CA GLN A 246 9.75 3.83 -12.51
C GLN A 246 10.51 3.14 -13.64
N LEU A 247 11.80 2.98 -13.45
CA LEU A 247 12.69 2.40 -14.44
C LEU A 247 13.57 1.29 -13.85
N ALA A 248 14.06 0.41 -14.74
CA ALA A 248 15.14 -0.52 -14.41
C ALA A 248 16.07 -0.70 -15.60
N PHE A 249 17.35 -0.85 -15.32
CA PHE A 249 18.38 -1.13 -16.29
C PHE A 249 19.47 -2.02 -15.70
N ASN A 250 20.24 -2.68 -16.56
CA ASN A 250 21.48 -3.34 -16.19
C ASN A 250 22.53 -3.11 -17.31
N HIS A 251 23.78 -3.45 -17.02
CA HIS A 251 24.88 -3.28 -17.96
C HIS A 251 25.13 -4.51 -18.82
N ASP A 252 24.43 -5.60 -18.54
CA ASP A 252 24.61 -6.85 -19.24
C ASP A 252 24.17 -6.73 -20.71
N ILE A 253 25.00 -7.21 -21.62
CA ILE A 253 24.62 -7.33 -23.03
C ILE A 253 23.89 -8.64 -23.18
N ILE A 254 22.64 -8.56 -23.65
CA ILE A 254 21.77 -9.70 -23.87
C ILE A 254 22.02 -10.25 -25.29
N GLU A 255 22.43 -11.49 -25.39
CA GLU A 255 22.57 -12.23 -26.64
C GLU A 255 21.57 -13.40 -26.67
N PRO A 256 20.40 -13.22 -27.32
CA PRO A 256 19.40 -14.28 -27.36
C PRO A 256 19.91 -15.50 -28.09
N THR A 257 19.76 -16.65 -27.45
CA THR A 257 20.16 -17.97 -27.98
C THR A 257 19.09 -19.02 -27.66
N PHE A 258 19.29 -20.24 -28.13
CA PHE A 258 18.44 -21.36 -27.77
C PHE A 258 19.23 -22.66 -27.67
N LYS A 259 18.71 -23.59 -26.92
CA LYS A 259 19.19 -24.98 -26.84
C LYS A 259 18.03 -25.95 -26.85
N PRO A 260 18.20 -27.18 -27.37
CA PRO A 260 17.24 -28.26 -27.13
C PRO A 260 17.28 -28.65 -25.65
N ASP A 261 16.12 -28.85 -25.05
CA ASP A 261 16.00 -29.27 -23.67
C ASP A 261 14.77 -30.17 -23.47
N ILE A 262 14.65 -30.80 -22.31
CA ILE A 262 13.55 -31.70 -21.98
C ILE A 262 12.86 -31.18 -20.71
N ARG A 263 11.59 -30.82 -20.84
CA ARG A 263 10.78 -30.49 -19.65
C ARG A 263 9.96 -31.68 -19.21
N GLN A 264 9.66 -31.69 -17.93
CA GLN A 264 8.76 -32.66 -17.32
C GLN A 264 7.38 -32.06 -17.14
N ASP A 265 6.41 -32.59 -17.86
CA ASP A 265 4.99 -32.21 -17.71
C ASP A 265 4.32 -33.21 -16.76
N THR A 266 3.81 -32.73 -15.65
CA THR A 266 3.07 -33.54 -14.67
C THR A 266 1.58 -33.42 -14.96
N ILE A 267 0.95 -34.54 -15.30
CA ILE A 267 -0.50 -34.63 -15.50
C ILE A 267 -1.11 -35.10 -14.18
N TRP A 268 -2.01 -34.31 -13.65
CA TRP A 268 -2.68 -34.60 -12.39
C TRP A 268 -4.00 -35.33 -12.63
N ARG A 269 -4.24 -36.41 -11.90
CA ARG A 269 -5.54 -37.13 -11.88
C ARG A 269 -6.57 -36.33 -11.08
N ASP A 270 -6.16 -35.80 -9.95
CA ASP A 270 -6.94 -34.93 -9.06
C ASP A 270 -6.01 -33.91 -8.38
N SER A 271 -6.50 -33.10 -7.46
CA SER A 271 -5.71 -32.07 -6.77
C SER A 271 -4.54 -32.60 -5.93
N LEU A 272 -4.46 -33.93 -5.69
CA LEU A 272 -3.47 -34.54 -4.80
C LEU A 272 -2.68 -35.67 -5.47
N ARG A 273 -3.19 -36.24 -6.57
CA ARG A 273 -2.61 -37.44 -7.20
C ARG A 273 -2.13 -37.17 -8.60
N ILE A 274 -0.89 -37.52 -8.87
CA ILE A 274 -0.30 -37.51 -10.20
C ILE A 274 -0.88 -38.69 -11.00
N ASP A 275 -1.35 -38.44 -12.22
CA ASP A 275 -1.76 -39.46 -13.18
C ASP A 275 -0.56 -39.97 -13.97
N SER A 276 0.18 -39.06 -14.57
CA SER A 276 1.36 -39.40 -15.35
C SER A 276 2.38 -38.27 -15.37
N ILE A 277 3.62 -38.65 -15.66
CA ILE A 277 4.74 -37.72 -15.86
C ILE A 277 5.25 -37.94 -17.28
N ARG A 278 5.22 -36.89 -18.10
CA ARG A 278 5.74 -36.97 -19.48
C ARG A 278 6.97 -36.09 -19.61
N ARG A 279 7.98 -36.63 -20.29
CA ARG A 279 9.15 -35.88 -20.71
C ARG A 279 8.93 -35.38 -22.13
N VAL A 280 8.86 -34.07 -22.31
CA VAL A 280 8.57 -33.46 -23.59
C VAL A 280 9.80 -32.65 -24.04
N PRO A 281 10.36 -32.93 -25.23
CA PRO A 281 11.43 -32.10 -25.78
C PRO A 281 10.85 -30.74 -26.16
N TYR A 282 11.61 -29.69 -25.86
CA TYR A 282 11.24 -28.32 -26.21
C TYR A 282 12.48 -27.48 -26.54
N THR A 283 12.27 -26.35 -27.21
CA THR A 283 13.30 -25.35 -27.45
C THR A 283 13.38 -24.44 -26.23
N HIS A 284 14.50 -24.46 -25.55
CA HIS A 284 14.78 -23.60 -24.41
C HIS A 284 15.48 -22.35 -24.88
N PHE A 285 14.82 -21.21 -24.80
CA PHE A 285 15.38 -19.90 -25.14
C PHE A 285 16.14 -19.33 -23.96
N LEU A 286 17.24 -18.66 -24.24
CA LEU A 286 18.16 -18.09 -23.28
C LEU A 286 18.55 -16.66 -23.66
N PRO A 287 18.83 -15.77 -22.67
CA PRO A 287 18.67 -15.98 -21.22
C PRO A 287 17.21 -15.97 -20.77
N ASP A 288 16.90 -16.71 -19.70
CA ASP A 288 15.55 -16.77 -19.10
C ASP A 288 15.52 -16.40 -17.60
N ASP A 289 16.67 -15.97 -17.09
CA ASP A 289 16.93 -15.64 -15.69
C ASP A 289 17.30 -14.16 -15.46
N ILE A 290 16.96 -13.28 -16.39
CA ILE A 290 17.24 -11.85 -16.27
C ILE A 290 16.46 -11.27 -15.10
N VAL A 291 17.13 -10.59 -14.17
CA VAL A 291 16.47 -9.89 -13.06
C VAL A 291 16.74 -8.39 -13.18
N LEU A 292 15.67 -7.62 -13.36
CA LEU A 292 15.70 -6.17 -13.38
C LEU A 292 15.14 -5.63 -12.05
N ARG A 293 15.86 -4.70 -11.42
CA ARG A 293 15.47 -4.05 -10.18
C ARG A 293 14.98 -2.65 -10.48
N ALA A 294 13.67 -2.47 -10.43
CA ALA A 294 13.06 -1.20 -10.80
C ALA A 294 12.97 -0.25 -9.61
N PHE A 295 13.30 0.99 -9.88
CA PHE A 295 13.27 2.09 -8.92
C PHE A 295 12.70 3.35 -9.57
N THR A 296 12.28 4.30 -8.75
CA THR A 296 11.94 5.67 -9.18
C THR A 296 13.04 6.58 -8.71
N GLU A 297 13.52 7.47 -9.57
CA GLU A 297 14.53 8.45 -9.21
C GLU A 297 14.01 9.41 -8.15
N GLU A 298 14.92 9.94 -7.33
CA GLU A 298 14.55 10.96 -6.37
C GLU A 298 14.12 12.25 -7.09
N GLN A 299 12.92 12.73 -6.76
CA GLN A 299 12.43 14.01 -7.26
C GLN A 299 13.11 15.13 -6.50
N THR A 300 14.13 15.72 -7.09
CA THR A 300 14.92 16.79 -6.47
C THR A 300 14.42 18.20 -6.80
N ASP A 301 13.41 18.31 -7.68
CA ASP A 301 12.82 19.58 -8.04
C ASP A 301 12.14 20.23 -6.84
N ARG A 302 12.61 21.43 -6.51
CA ARG A 302 12.18 22.19 -5.34
C ARG A 302 11.29 23.36 -5.73
N TYR A 303 10.08 23.37 -5.20
CA TYR A 303 9.14 24.49 -5.29
C TYR A 303 8.25 24.52 -4.04
N LEU A 304 7.69 25.67 -3.76
CA LEU A 304 6.76 25.86 -2.65
C LEU A 304 5.41 25.24 -3.01
N LEU A 305 5.00 24.19 -2.29
CA LEU A 305 3.70 23.53 -2.48
C LEU A 305 2.56 24.33 -1.87
N LYS A 306 2.74 24.76 -0.63
CA LYS A 306 1.76 25.57 0.12
C LYS A 306 2.39 26.21 1.34
N SER A 307 1.73 27.27 1.84
CA SER A 307 1.89 27.79 3.18
C SER A 307 0.61 27.59 3.98
N GLU A 308 0.70 27.21 5.25
CA GLU A 308 -0.46 26.94 6.08
C GLU A 308 -0.26 27.42 7.51
N ARG A 309 -1.23 28.15 8.06
CA ARG A 309 -1.30 28.55 9.46
C ARG A 309 -2.54 27.94 10.11
N ALA A 310 -2.42 26.63 10.41
CA ALA A 310 -3.51 25.85 11.01
C ALA A 310 -3.83 26.32 12.43
N TYR A 311 -2.81 26.77 13.16
CA TYR A 311 -2.90 27.33 14.52
C TYR A 311 -2.39 28.76 14.54
N ALA A 312 -2.89 29.55 15.48
CA ALA A 312 -2.53 30.95 15.57
C ALA A 312 -1.05 31.20 15.87
N ASN A 313 -0.40 30.28 16.59
CA ASN A 313 0.97 30.41 17.11
C ASN A 313 2.08 29.88 16.20
N ARG A 314 1.73 29.31 15.03
CA ARG A 314 2.73 28.79 14.08
C ARG A 314 2.20 28.78 12.66
N PHE A 315 3.08 28.87 11.68
CA PHE A 315 2.80 28.56 10.30
C PHE A 315 3.83 27.57 9.74
N THR A 316 3.45 26.85 8.71
CA THR A 316 4.30 25.83 8.09
C THR A 316 4.38 26.07 6.59
N LEU A 317 5.60 25.99 6.06
CA LEU A 317 5.91 26.00 4.64
C LEU A 317 6.20 24.56 4.19
N TYR A 318 5.57 24.16 3.11
CA TYR A 318 5.75 22.83 2.53
C TYR A 318 6.42 22.95 1.16
N PHE A 319 7.53 22.29 0.99
CA PHE A 319 8.27 22.23 -0.27
C PHE A 319 8.20 20.82 -0.85
N SER A 320 8.32 20.69 -2.17
CA SER A 320 8.39 19.41 -2.86
C SER A 320 9.68 18.64 -2.52
N TYR A 321 10.77 19.34 -2.25
CA TYR A 321 12.06 18.79 -1.87
C TYR A 321 12.77 19.69 -0.83
N GLY A 322 13.56 19.09 0.03
CA GLY A 322 14.28 19.81 1.07
C GLY A 322 15.52 20.55 0.58
N ASN A 323 16.00 21.49 1.36
CA ASN A 323 17.27 22.19 1.14
C ASN A 323 17.89 22.62 2.46
N LYS A 324 19.22 22.52 2.58
CA LYS A 324 19.95 22.97 3.78
C LYS A 324 19.87 24.48 4.00
N GLN A 325 19.73 25.25 2.92
CA GLN A 325 19.50 26.69 3.02
C GLN A 325 18.02 26.94 3.29
N LEU A 326 17.74 27.42 4.49
CA LEU A 326 16.37 27.79 4.88
C LEU A 326 15.90 29.03 4.10
N PRO A 327 14.58 29.15 3.85
CA PRO A 327 14.00 30.34 3.27
C PRO A 327 14.24 31.58 4.16
N GLU A 328 14.51 32.71 3.52
CA GLU A 328 14.60 34.01 4.17
C GLU A 328 13.20 34.64 4.17
N ILE A 329 12.79 35.12 5.34
CA ILE A 329 11.50 35.78 5.52
C ILE A 329 11.76 37.26 5.83
N LYS A 330 11.09 38.14 5.08
CA LYS A 330 11.02 39.55 5.36
C LYS A 330 9.58 39.95 5.65
N GLY A 331 9.29 40.39 6.85
CA GLY A 331 7.96 40.84 7.25
C GLY A 331 7.53 42.12 6.51
N LEU A 332 6.31 42.14 5.99
CA LEU A 332 5.73 43.30 5.36
C LEU A 332 4.75 44.04 6.30
N ASN A 333 4.18 43.33 7.27
CA ASN A 333 3.27 43.91 8.28
C ASN A 333 3.67 43.48 9.71
N PHE A 334 4.86 42.96 9.90
CA PHE A 334 5.45 42.63 11.19
C PHE A 334 6.99 42.75 11.12
N ASN A 335 7.66 42.72 12.27
CA ASN A 335 9.10 42.66 12.34
C ASN A 335 9.54 41.18 12.44
N GLU A 336 10.35 40.74 11.49
CA GLU A 336 10.85 39.35 11.42
C GLU A 336 12.03 39.09 12.35
N GLN A 337 12.69 40.11 12.85
CA GLN A 337 13.91 39.97 13.67
C GLN A 337 13.60 39.21 14.96
N ASP A 338 14.23 38.08 15.14
CA ASP A 338 14.04 37.16 16.28
C ASP A 338 12.57 36.73 16.53
N ALA A 339 11.73 36.80 15.50
CA ALA A 339 10.29 36.54 15.60
C ALA A 339 9.95 35.04 15.69
N PHE A 340 10.87 34.13 15.27
CA PHE A 340 10.54 32.75 15.05
C PHE A 340 11.48 31.78 15.77
N ILE A 341 10.92 30.61 16.17
CA ILE A 341 11.68 29.39 16.38
C ILE A 341 11.37 28.48 15.19
N ILE A 342 12.41 27.99 14.52
CA ILE A 342 12.28 27.17 13.32
C ILE A 342 12.43 25.70 13.69
N GLU A 343 11.50 24.89 13.23
CA GLU A 343 11.51 23.44 13.34
C GLU A 343 11.39 22.84 11.95
N THR A 344 12.25 21.91 11.58
CA THR A 344 12.24 21.29 10.25
C THR A 344 12.10 19.79 10.37
N THR A 345 11.53 19.16 9.34
CA THR A 345 11.66 17.72 9.16
C THR A 345 13.12 17.34 8.90
N GLU A 346 13.44 16.08 9.06
CA GLU A 346 14.78 15.56 8.77
C GLU A 346 15.18 15.83 7.30
N LYS A 347 14.22 15.73 6.38
CA LYS A 347 14.39 16.04 4.95
C LYS A 347 14.45 17.54 4.64
N GLN A 348 14.10 18.39 5.59
CA GLN A 348 14.03 19.86 5.43
C GLN A 348 13.08 20.32 4.31
N ASP A 349 12.08 19.53 3.99
CA ASP A 349 11.00 19.81 3.04
C ASP A 349 9.77 20.49 3.69
N THR A 350 9.63 20.30 5.00
CA THR A 350 8.56 20.90 5.80
C THR A 350 9.18 21.75 6.90
N ILE A 351 8.90 23.05 6.88
CA ILE A 351 9.51 24.03 7.78
C ILE A 351 8.41 24.71 8.57
N THR A 352 8.42 24.54 9.88
CA THR A 352 7.46 25.16 10.81
C THR A 352 8.12 26.33 11.53
N TYR A 353 7.49 27.49 11.47
CA TYR A 353 7.88 28.72 12.13
C TYR A 353 6.95 28.97 13.32
N TRP A 354 7.48 28.83 14.53
CA TRP A 354 6.78 29.14 15.77
C TRP A 354 6.96 30.60 16.09
N LEU A 355 5.85 31.32 16.30
CA LEU A 355 5.84 32.74 16.62
C LEU A 355 6.22 32.95 18.09
N LYS A 356 7.30 33.69 18.38
CA LYS A 356 7.70 33.97 19.75
C LYS A 356 6.84 35.03 20.41
N ASP A 357 6.44 36.05 19.64
CA ASP A 357 5.68 37.19 20.15
C ASP A 357 4.17 36.90 20.11
N THR A 358 3.52 37.07 21.25
CA THR A 358 2.07 36.97 21.39
C THR A 358 1.31 38.03 20.56
N MET A 359 1.92 39.14 20.23
CA MET A 359 1.34 40.12 19.33
C MET A 359 1.17 39.56 17.93
N LEU A 360 2.20 38.84 17.43
CA LEU A 360 2.13 38.16 16.13
C LEU A 360 1.14 36.97 16.16
N VAL A 361 1.05 36.26 17.28
CA VAL A 361 0.06 35.20 17.48
C VAL A 361 -1.38 35.75 17.34
N ASN A 362 -1.61 37.00 17.77
CA ASN A 362 -2.93 37.63 17.73
C ASN A 362 -3.24 38.33 16.40
N GLN A 363 -2.27 38.47 15.51
CA GLN A 363 -2.45 39.01 14.19
C GLN A 363 -2.98 37.91 13.25
N ASP A 364 -4.18 38.13 12.66
CA ASP A 364 -4.84 37.09 11.86
C ASP A 364 -4.12 36.79 10.54
N THR A 365 -3.54 37.80 9.89
CA THR A 365 -2.81 37.64 8.63
C THR A 365 -1.36 38.12 8.79
N LEU A 366 -0.42 37.25 8.49
CA LEU A 366 1.00 37.60 8.36
C LEU A 366 1.33 37.76 6.89
N ARG A 367 1.72 38.96 6.48
CA ARG A 367 2.18 39.25 5.13
C ARG A 367 3.69 39.35 5.11
N MET A 368 4.30 38.59 4.20
CA MET A 368 5.74 38.48 4.10
C MET A 368 6.25 38.24 2.68
N GLU A 369 7.45 38.73 2.44
CA GLU A 369 8.26 38.33 1.27
C GLU A 369 9.10 37.14 1.66
N LEU A 370 9.00 36.04 0.88
CA LEU A 370 9.71 34.81 1.07
C LEU A 370 10.74 34.63 -0.04
N LYS A 371 12.03 34.57 0.31
CA LYS A 371 13.11 34.23 -0.63
C LYS A 371 13.60 32.83 -0.36
N TYR A 372 13.63 32.00 -1.37
CA TYR A 372 14.03 30.61 -1.27
C TYR A 372 14.59 30.08 -2.58
N LEU A 373 15.38 28.99 -2.50
CA LEU A 373 15.82 28.29 -3.67
C LEU A 373 14.66 27.47 -4.27
N ALA A 374 14.39 27.66 -5.55
CA ALA A 374 13.43 26.89 -6.34
C ALA A 374 14.10 26.39 -7.62
N THR A 375 13.64 25.25 -8.13
CA THR A 375 14.12 24.67 -9.39
C THR A 375 13.41 25.37 -10.55
N ASP A 376 14.17 25.86 -11.50
CA ASP A 376 13.67 26.47 -12.72
C ASP A 376 13.26 25.41 -13.77
N THR A 377 12.78 25.84 -14.92
CA THR A 377 12.37 24.96 -16.02
C THR A 377 13.53 24.14 -16.66
N LEU A 378 14.76 24.47 -16.31
CA LEU A 378 15.96 23.76 -16.74
C LEU A 378 16.51 22.80 -15.68
N GLY A 379 15.81 22.65 -14.56
CA GLY A 379 16.26 21.80 -13.46
C GLY A 379 17.34 22.43 -12.56
N VAL A 380 17.58 23.74 -12.67
CA VAL A 380 18.62 24.45 -11.92
C VAL A 380 18.01 25.20 -10.76
N LEU A 381 18.61 25.05 -9.55
CA LEU A 381 18.17 25.80 -8.36
C LEU A 381 18.53 27.29 -8.50
N GLN A 382 17.52 28.14 -8.45
CA GLN A 382 17.64 29.58 -8.50
C GLN A 382 16.89 30.23 -7.33
N MET A 383 17.31 31.45 -6.96
CA MET A 383 16.65 32.21 -5.90
C MET A 383 15.34 32.79 -6.41
N GLN A 384 14.23 32.34 -5.85
CA GLN A 384 12.89 32.85 -6.10
C GLN A 384 12.41 33.72 -4.95
N THR A 385 11.59 34.72 -5.25
CA THR A 385 10.96 35.60 -4.26
C THR A 385 9.47 35.60 -4.48
N ASP A 386 8.71 35.25 -3.45
CA ASP A 386 7.25 35.23 -3.46
C ASP A 386 6.69 36.09 -2.33
N THR A 387 5.54 36.70 -2.55
CA THR A 387 4.81 37.38 -1.48
C THR A 387 3.70 36.48 -0.98
N LEU A 388 3.70 36.23 0.32
CA LEU A 388 2.73 35.34 0.97
C LEU A 388 1.85 36.11 1.95
N ASP A 389 0.55 35.83 1.89
CA ASP A 389 -0.45 36.21 2.90
C ASP A 389 -0.85 34.96 3.67
N VAL A 390 -0.30 34.78 4.89
CA VAL A 390 -0.51 33.59 5.70
C VAL A 390 -1.59 33.83 6.74
N LEU A 391 -2.83 33.43 6.38
CA LEU A 391 -4.03 33.61 7.20
C LEU A 391 -4.16 32.51 8.25
N SER A 392 -4.42 32.88 9.51
CA SER A 392 -4.73 31.95 10.59
C SER A 392 -6.10 31.30 10.40
N LYS A 393 -6.16 29.97 10.49
CA LYS A 393 -7.45 29.23 10.55
C LYS A 393 -8.17 29.39 11.90
N GLU A 394 -7.47 30.00 12.89
CA GLU A 394 -7.99 30.33 14.21
C GLU A 394 -7.92 31.87 14.41
N PRO A 395 -8.84 32.66 13.84
CA PRO A 395 -8.85 34.13 13.97
C PRO A 395 -8.92 34.56 15.44
N TYR A 396 -8.35 35.72 15.72
CA TYR A 396 -8.30 36.30 17.08
C TYR A 396 -9.68 36.39 17.75
N GLU A 397 -10.67 36.92 17.03
CA GLU A 397 -12.05 37.02 17.53
C GLU A 397 -12.64 35.68 17.94
N LYS A 398 -12.43 34.64 17.10
CA LYS A 398 -12.90 33.27 17.41
C LYS A 398 -12.24 32.73 18.67
N ARG A 399 -10.93 32.92 18.81
CA ARG A 399 -10.19 32.46 20.01
C ARG A 399 -10.63 33.22 21.26
N MET A 400 -10.86 34.54 21.15
CA MET A 400 -11.34 35.33 22.29
C MET A 400 -12.74 34.94 22.68
N LYS A 401 -13.62 34.66 21.73
CA LYS A 401 -14.96 34.15 22.01
C LYS A 401 -14.90 32.78 22.75
N GLN A 402 -14.10 31.88 22.26
CA GLN A 402 -13.93 30.58 22.95
C GLN A 402 -13.38 30.73 24.37
N LYS A 403 -12.37 31.59 24.59
CA LYS A 403 -11.85 31.87 25.93
C LYS A 403 -12.90 32.46 26.85
N LYS A 404 -13.74 33.37 26.33
CA LYS A 404 -14.84 33.94 27.09
C LYS A 404 -15.89 32.92 27.44
N GLU A 405 -16.27 32.04 26.53
CA GLU A 405 -17.21 30.94 26.78
C GLU A 405 -16.66 29.97 27.82
N GLN A 406 -15.38 29.59 27.73
CA GLN A 406 -14.72 28.74 28.74
C GLN A 406 -14.69 29.40 30.11
N PHE A 407 -14.42 30.71 30.19
CA PHE A 407 -14.43 31.44 31.44
C PHE A 407 -15.83 31.50 32.07
N GLU A 408 -16.87 31.77 31.28
CA GLU A 408 -18.26 31.80 31.73
C GLU A 408 -18.71 30.38 32.23
N GLU A 409 -18.33 29.33 31.53
CA GLU A 409 -18.60 27.95 31.92
C GLU A 409 -17.91 27.61 33.25
N TRP A 410 -16.63 27.98 33.37
CA TRP A 410 -15.87 27.81 34.59
C TRP A 410 -16.52 28.56 35.75
N GLN A 411 -16.91 29.83 35.59
CA GLN A 411 -17.59 30.61 36.63
C GLN A 411 -18.90 29.93 37.08
N LYS A 412 -19.72 29.49 36.13
CA LYS A 412 -20.97 28.76 36.43
C LYS A 412 -20.71 27.47 37.22
N ALA A 413 -19.60 26.77 36.87
CA ALA A 413 -19.21 25.54 37.59
C ALA A 413 -18.77 25.86 39.02
N GLN A 414 -17.96 26.93 39.23
CA GLN A 414 -17.53 27.37 40.56
C GLN A 414 -18.73 27.83 41.46
N GLU A 415 -19.65 28.61 40.89
CA GLU A 415 -20.87 29.00 41.61
C GLU A 415 -21.71 27.80 42.02
N LYS A 416 -21.83 26.80 41.12
CA LYS A 416 -22.55 25.56 41.42
C LYS A 416 -21.85 24.73 42.49
N ALA A 417 -20.52 24.69 42.50
CA ALA A 417 -19.75 24.04 43.58
C ALA A 417 -19.94 24.74 44.91
N LYS A 418 -19.85 26.09 44.94
CA LYS A 418 -20.09 26.94 46.12
C LYS A 418 -21.49 26.71 46.70
N LYS A 419 -22.53 26.73 45.83
CA LYS A 419 -23.94 26.46 46.26
C LYS A 419 -24.14 25.06 46.80
N ARG A 420 -23.30 24.09 46.43
CA ARG A 420 -23.37 22.70 46.91
C ARG A 420 -22.46 22.42 48.10
N GLY A 421 -21.77 23.45 48.65
CA GLY A 421 -20.80 23.28 49.74
C GLY A 421 -19.56 22.48 49.38
N LYS A 422 -19.21 22.40 48.10
CA LYS A 422 -17.98 21.77 47.62
C LYS A 422 -16.87 22.82 47.54
N GLU A 423 -15.63 22.34 47.49
CA GLU A 423 -14.47 23.21 47.24
C GLU A 423 -14.63 23.95 45.91
N TYR A 424 -14.33 25.21 45.89
CA TYR A 424 -14.37 26.09 44.70
C TYR A 424 -13.17 26.99 44.65
N GLN A 425 -12.81 27.40 43.45
CA GLN A 425 -11.69 28.32 43.18
C GLN A 425 -12.24 29.74 42.91
N THR A 426 -11.54 30.75 43.36
CA THR A 426 -11.90 32.17 43.13
C THR A 426 -11.32 32.71 41.83
N GLU A 427 -10.20 32.14 41.35
CA GLU A 427 -9.54 32.51 40.16
C GLU A 427 -9.44 31.32 39.22
N MET A 428 -9.63 31.56 37.92
CA MET A 428 -9.48 30.53 36.92
C MET A 428 -8.01 30.12 36.85
N PRO A 429 -7.65 28.84 37.01
CA PRO A 429 -6.28 28.39 36.90
C PRO A 429 -5.71 28.71 35.51
N ALA A 430 -4.46 29.14 35.47
CA ALA A 430 -3.77 29.34 34.22
C ALA A 430 -3.75 28.04 33.37
N GLU A 431 -3.92 28.19 32.07
CA GLU A 431 -3.86 27.06 31.15
C GLU A 431 -2.47 26.41 31.24
N ALA A 432 -2.43 25.17 31.70
CA ALA A 432 -1.18 24.42 31.84
C ALA A 432 -0.66 23.95 30.49
N LEU A 433 0.66 23.80 30.41
CA LEU A 433 1.30 23.08 29.33
C LEU A 433 1.04 21.59 29.53
N GLU A 434 0.49 20.91 28.54
CA GLU A 434 0.15 19.48 28.60
C GLU A 434 1.08 18.65 27.72
N PRO A 435 2.22 18.15 28.26
CA PRO A 435 3.10 17.24 27.55
C PRO A 435 2.43 15.89 27.32
N LYS A 436 2.76 15.29 26.18
CA LYS A 436 2.42 13.90 25.92
C LYS A 436 3.56 12.99 26.37
N TYR A 437 3.39 12.29 27.46
CA TYR A 437 4.33 11.29 27.94
C TYR A 437 4.03 9.94 27.28
N ASN A 438 4.94 9.44 26.46
CA ASN A 438 4.80 8.12 25.84
C ASN A 438 5.40 7.04 26.76
N VAL A 439 4.71 6.76 27.87
CA VAL A 439 5.09 5.76 28.87
C VAL A 439 4.20 4.54 28.68
N GLN A 440 4.77 3.41 28.28
CA GLN A 440 4.06 2.13 28.27
C GLN A 440 4.01 1.58 29.70
N SER A 441 2.96 0.82 30.05
CA SER A 441 2.86 0.18 31.37
C SER A 441 3.96 -0.87 31.60
N GLU A 442 4.35 -1.56 30.55
CA GLU A 442 5.41 -2.59 30.56
C GLU A 442 6.33 -2.42 29.37
N PRO A 443 7.26 -1.45 29.39
CA PRO A 443 8.23 -1.25 28.31
C PRO A 443 9.31 -2.32 28.32
N ALA A 444 9.92 -2.56 27.16
CA ALA A 444 11.12 -3.38 27.04
C ALA A 444 12.34 -2.62 27.65
N PRO A 445 13.41 -3.33 28.07
CA PRO A 445 14.58 -2.70 28.69
C PRO A 445 15.36 -1.74 27.75
N ASP A 446 15.19 -1.84 26.45
CA ASP A 446 15.81 -0.97 25.44
C ASP A 446 14.93 0.23 25.03
N GLN A 447 13.75 0.38 25.62
CA GLN A 447 12.80 1.45 25.30
C GLN A 447 12.94 2.63 26.25
N ASN A 448 13.26 3.80 25.70
CA ASN A 448 13.28 5.06 26.43
C ASN A 448 11.92 5.75 26.39
N ILE A 449 11.70 6.67 27.34
CA ILE A 449 10.48 7.44 27.43
C ILE A 449 10.60 8.67 26.53
N THR A 450 9.64 8.85 25.62
CA THR A 450 9.56 10.05 24.80
C THR A 450 8.53 11.01 25.39
N ILE A 451 8.92 12.29 25.51
CA ILE A 451 8.07 13.37 26.01
C ILE A 451 7.90 14.37 24.87
N GLU A 452 6.69 14.53 24.37
CA GLU A 452 6.37 15.47 23.29
C GLU A 452 5.65 16.69 23.87
N MET A 453 6.22 17.88 23.62
CA MET A 453 5.65 19.16 24.03
C MET A 453 4.73 19.70 22.93
N PRO A 454 3.60 20.33 23.29
CA PRO A 454 2.71 20.96 22.31
C PRO A 454 3.35 22.19 21.66
N THR A 455 4.27 22.85 22.35
CA THR A 455 4.98 24.08 21.93
C THR A 455 6.47 23.97 22.24
N PRO A 456 7.35 24.71 21.55
CA PRO A 456 8.77 24.79 21.90
C PRO A 456 8.98 25.29 23.33
N LEU A 457 10.02 24.80 24.00
CA LEU A 457 10.30 25.14 25.37
C LEU A 457 11.30 26.31 25.46
N GLN A 458 11.04 27.22 26.41
CA GLN A 458 11.98 28.25 26.83
C GLN A 458 12.95 27.71 27.91
N LYS A 459 12.43 26.88 28.85
CA LYS A 459 13.20 26.35 29.96
C LYS A 459 12.80 24.90 30.27
N VAL A 460 13.81 24.09 30.57
CA VAL A 460 13.66 22.74 31.11
C VAL A 460 14.37 22.72 32.49
N ASP A 461 13.64 22.37 33.53
CA ASP A 461 14.23 22.26 34.88
C ASP A 461 14.26 20.78 35.29
N THR A 462 15.41 20.16 35.08
CA THR A 462 15.59 18.74 35.40
C THR A 462 15.58 18.45 36.90
N ALA A 463 15.73 19.47 37.78
CA ALA A 463 15.58 19.30 39.23
C ALA A 463 14.13 19.01 39.64
N CYS A 464 13.18 19.42 38.81
CA CYS A 464 11.73 19.17 38.95
C CYS A 464 11.28 17.86 38.30
N ILE A 465 12.20 17.04 37.79
CA ILE A 465 11.90 15.73 37.21
C ILE A 465 12.52 14.65 38.10
N HIS A 466 11.70 13.69 38.50
CA HIS A 466 12.10 12.65 39.42
C HIS A 466 11.81 11.28 38.80
N LEU A 467 12.83 10.44 38.82
CA LEU A 467 12.70 9.03 38.47
C LEU A 467 13.01 8.20 39.70
N TYR A 468 12.10 7.31 40.05
CA TYR A 468 12.29 6.40 41.16
C TYR A 468 12.23 4.96 40.68
N SER A 469 13.05 4.09 41.28
CA SER A 469 12.99 2.65 41.15
C SER A 469 12.62 2.01 42.47
N LYS A 470 11.85 0.93 42.42
CA LYS A 470 11.40 0.20 43.60
C LYS A 470 12.27 -1.02 43.84
N HIS A 471 12.85 -1.09 45.04
CA HIS A 471 13.55 -2.25 45.56
C HIS A 471 12.79 -2.79 46.78
N ASP A 472 12.32 -4.02 46.70
CA ASP A 472 11.41 -4.62 47.65
C ASP A 472 10.15 -3.75 47.89
N THR A 473 10.07 -3.06 49.02
CA THR A 473 8.96 -2.18 49.36
C THR A 473 9.31 -0.69 49.33
N LEU A 474 10.58 -0.35 49.09
CA LEU A 474 11.09 1.01 49.17
C LEU A 474 11.40 1.59 47.78
N TRP A 475 11.16 2.88 47.64
CA TRP A 475 11.46 3.65 46.47
C TRP A 475 12.81 4.38 46.61
N TYR A 476 13.67 4.30 45.60
CA TYR A 476 14.96 4.94 45.53
C TYR A 476 15.06 5.85 44.31
N LYS A 477 15.70 6.99 44.46
CA LYS A 477 15.95 7.90 43.33
C LYS A 477 16.88 7.21 42.32
N SER A 478 16.46 7.18 41.07
CA SER A 478 17.22 6.61 39.93
C SER A 478 17.79 7.72 39.06
N PRO A 479 19.03 7.56 38.54
CA PRO A 479 19.61 8.50 37.62
C PRO A 479 18.89 8.41 36.25
N PHE A 480 18.80 9.54 35.56
CA PHE A 480 18.33 9.64 34.18
C PHE A 480 19.06 10.76 33.44
N VAL A 481 19.03 10.70 32.13
CA VAL A 481 19.45 11.77 31.22
C VAL A 481 18.26 12.19 30.38
N LEU A 482 17.96 13.49 30.36
CA LEU A 482 16.98 14.07 29.46
C LEU A 482 17.71 14.70 28.28
N ARG A 483 17.43 14.21 27.08
CA ARG A 483 18.05 14.64 25.84
C ARG A 483 16.99 15.15 24.89
N GLN A 484 17.20 16.33 24.30
CA GLN A 484 16.39 16.80 23.19
C GLN A 484 16.70 15.97 21.95
N LYS A 485 15.68 15.48 21.25
CA LYS A 485 15.84 14.72 20.00
C LYS A 485 16.34 15.66 18.90
N ALA A 486 17.37 15.25 18.18
CA ALA A 486 17.92 16.01 17.08
C ALA A 486 16.86 16.38 16.03
N GLY A 487 16.92 17.60 15.48
CA GLY A 487 15.97 18.10 14.47
C GLY A 487 14.62 18.53 15.00
N THR A 488 14.34 18.45 16.32
CA THR A 488 13.09 18.91 16.92
C THR A 488 13.32 19.84 18.11
N ASN A 489 12.40 20.79 18.33
CA ASN A 489 12.45 21.70 19.49
C ASN A 489 11.43 21.30 20.57
N ARG A 490 10.72 20.19 20.38
CA ARG A 490 9.58 19.79 21.22
C ARG A 490 9.63 18.36 21.71
N ILE A 491 10.52 17.54 21.17
CA ILE A 491 10.61 16.12 21.54
C ILE A 491 11.83 15.89 22.39
N TYR A 492 11.61 15.29 23.53
CA TYR A 492 12.65 14.93 24.50
C TYR A 492 12.62 13.43 24.77
N GLU A 493 13.79 12.84 24.94
CA GLU A 493 13.96 11.45 25.34
C GLU A 493 14.53 11.40 26.76
N LEU A 494 13.85 10.70 27.65
CA LEU A 494 14.33 10.39 28.98
C LEU A 494 14.96 9.00 28.95
N LEU A 495 16.28 8.96 29.12
CA LEU A 495 17.09 7.75 29.16
C LEU A 495 17.33 7.40 30.64
N GLY A 496 16.95 6.22 31.02
CA GLY A 496 17.19 5.69 32.39
C GLY A 496 17.98 4.39 32.35
N GLU A 497 18.47 3.95 33.51
CA GLU A 497 18.97 2.58 33.68
C GLU A 497 17.78 1.62 33.87
N TRP A 498 17.22 1.14 32.77
CA TRP A 498 16.05 0.27 32.80
C TRP A 498 16.42 -1.15 33.21
N ARG A 499 16.26 -1.48 34.48
CA ARG A 499 16.56 -2.82 35.02
C ARG A 499 15.36 -3.75 34.81
N PRO A 500 15.54 -4.92 34.14
CA PRO A 500 14.46 -5.88 33.93
C PRO A 500 13.74 -6.29 35.21
N GLY A 501 12.41 -6.35 35.16
CA GLY A 501 11.57 -6.73 36.28
C GLY A 501 11.34 -5.65 37.37
N THR A 502 12.01 -4.48 37.25
CA THR A 502 11.93 -3.40 38.22
C THR A 502 10.76 -2.46 37.94
N GLU A 503 10.05 -2.05 38.98
CA GLU A 503 9.02 -1.02 38.93
C GLU A 503 9.66 0.36 39.04
N TYR A 504 9.19 1.30 38.21
CA TYR A 504 9.61 2.70 38.19
C TYR A 504 8.42 3.64 38.39
N SER A 505 8.69 4.81 38.93
CA SER A 505 7.77 5.95 38.96
C SER A 505 8.45 7.16 38.35
N LEU A 506 7.84 7.71 37.30
CA LEU A 506 8.24 9.00 36.74
C LEU A 506 7.29 10.07 37.29
N GLU A 507 7.87 11.09 37.91
CA GLU A 507 7.15 12.20 38.49
C GLU A 507 7.74 13.51 38.00
N THR A 508 6.89 14.48 37.66
CA THR A 508 7.32 15.83 37.34
C THR A 508 6.57 16.83 38.19
N ASP A 509 7.27 17.76 38.76
CA ASP A 509 6.69 18.85 39.54
C ASP A 509 6.14 19.95 38.61
N THR A 510 5.39 20.88 39.21
CA THR A 510 5.01 22.12 38.53
C THR A 510 6.27 22.85 38.05
N MET A 511 6.24 23.44 36.87
CA MET A 511 7.35 24.18 36.25
C MET A 511 8.54 23.33 35.79
N ALA A 512 8.44 22.00 35.74
CA ALA A 512 9.48 21.16 35.15
C ALA A 512 9.80 21.58 33.70
N PHE A 513 8.78 22.00 32.97
CA PHE A 513 8.90 22.55 31.62
C PHE A 513 8.16 23.88 31.54
N THR A 514 8.77 24.87 30.88
CA THR A 514 8.15 26.16 30.59
C THR A 514 8.25 26.42 29.08
N ASP A 515 7.16 26.71 28.42
CA ASP A 515 7.13 26.99 27.01
C ASP A 515 7.55 28.45 26.69
N ILE A 516 7.68 28.77 25.41
CA ILE A 516 8.05 30.10 24.92
C ILE A 516 7.00 31.18 25.23
N TYR A 517 5.81 30.82 25.66
CA TYR A 517 4.72 31.71 26.06
C TYR A 517 4.58 31.83 27.58
N GLY A 518 5.48 31.23 28.34
CA GLY A 518 5.46 31.22 29.82
C GLY A 518 4.46 30.24 30.43
N LYS A 519 3.83 29.37 29.67
CA LYS A 519 2.99 28.29 30.23
C LYS A 519 3.86 27.22 30.86
N THR A 520 3.48 26.76 32.04
CA THR A 520 4.19 25.72 32.79
C THR A 520 3.40 24.43 32.85
N THR A 521 4.09 23.32 33.05
CA THR A 521 3.46 22.00 33.24
C THR A 521 2.79 21.90 34.60
N ALA A 522 1.70 21.16 34.66
CA ALA A 522 1.11 20.67 35.91
C ALA A 522 1.91 19.47 36.43
N PRO A 523 1.80 19.12 37.73
CA PRO A 523 2.41 17.91 38.25
C PRO A 523 1.90 16.67 37.51
N PHE A 524 2.81 15.76 37.21
CA PHE A 524 2.49 14.50 36.55
C PHE A 524 3.16 13.34 37.29
N LYS A 525 2.47 12.21 37.35
CA LYS A 525 2.99 10.98 37.94
C LYS A 525 2.48 9.77 37.18
N THR A 526 3.38 8.88 36.83
CA THR A 526 3.03 7.59 36.22
C THR A 526 3.98 6.49 36.70
N GLY A 527 3.42 5.32 36.96
CA GLY A 527 4.17 4.11 37.28
C GLY A 527 4.24 3.17 36.06
N PHE A 528 5.33 2.46 35.93
CA PHE A 528 5.54 1.44 34.91
C PHE A 528 6.49 0.36 35.42
N LYS A 529 6.46 -0.82 34.79
CA LYS A 529 7.34 -1.93 35.17
C LYS A 529 8.12 -2.41 33.94
N ILE A 530 9.43 -2.43 34.03
CA ILE A 530 10.26 -2.97 32.94
C ILE A 530 10.02 -4.49 32.81
N GLN A 531 9.76 -4.95 31.62
CA GLN A 531 9.59 -6.38 31.34
C GLN A 531 10.87 -7.15 31.68
N THR A 532 10.72 -8.37 32.16
CA THR A 532 11.87 -9.26 32.44
C THR A 532 12.48 -9.74 31.12
N GLU A 533 13.77 -10.06 31.16
CA GLU A 533 14.49 -10.61 29.99
C GLU A 533 13.82 -11.89 29.47
N ASP A 534 13.26 -12.67 30.37
CA ASP A 534 12.52 -13.90 30.07
C ASP A 534 11.30 -13.70 29.15
N ALA A 535 10.84 -12.49 28.96
CA ALA A 535 9.72 -12.16 28.07
C ALA A 535 10.13 -12.06 26.58
N PHE A 536 11.43 -12.07 26.30
CA PHE A 536 11.98 -11.77 24.99
C PHE A 536 12.78 -12.94 24.41
N ALA A 537 13.06 -12.82 23.13
CA ALA A 537 14.04 -13.62 22.39
C ALA A 537 15.23 -12.74 21.99
N THR A 538 16.35 -13.40 21.67
CA THR A 538 17.47 -12.79 20.94
C THR A 538 17.53 -13.40 19.54
N LEU A 539 17.66 -12.57 18.52
CA LEU A 539 17.82 -12.99 17.13
C LEU A 539 19.16 -12.51 16.59
N MET A 540 19.98 -13.42 16.15
CA MET A 540 21.30 -13.13 15.58
C MET A 540 21.40 -13.70 14.17
N PHE A 541 21.91 -12.89 13.24
CA PHE A 541 22.25 -13.30 11.90
C PHE A 541 23.77 -13.32 11.73
N ASN A 542 24.27 -14.40 11.16
CA ASN A 542 25.62 -14.49 10.61
C ASN A 542 25.48 -14.44 9.08
N ILE A 543 25.78 -13.29 8.50
CA ILE A 543 25.67 -13.01 7.07
C ILE A 543 26.99 -13.39 6.41
N THR A 544 26.93 -14.37 5.52
CA THR A 544 28.10 -14.82 4.76
C THR A 544 28.18 -14.12 3.41
N SER A 545 29.37 -14.06 2.83
CA SER A 545 29.62 -13.46 1.49
C SER A 545 29.48 -11.93 1.41
N MET A 546 29.50 -11.22 2.55
CA MET A 546 29.40 -9.75 2.65
C MET A 546 30.50 -9.13 3.53
N ALA A 547 31.67 -9.77 3.56
CA ALA A 547 32.82 -9.23 4.31
C ALA A 547 33.19 -7.83 3.83
N ASP A 548 33.53 -6.95 4.77
CA ASP A 548 33.92 -5.54 4.52
C ASP A 548 32.84 -4.67 3.84
N THR A 549 31.59 -5.14 3.81
CA THR A 549 30.47 -4.40 3.24
C THR A 549 29.56 -3.90 4.38
N THR A 550 29.28 -2.60 4.39
CA THR A 550 28.28 -2.06 5.32
C THR A 550 26.89 -2.49 4.86
N VAL A 551 26.18 -3.20 5.74
CA VAL A 551 24.80 -3.62 5.47
C VAL A 551 23.88 -3.19 6.62
N VAL A 552 22.70 -2.72 6.28
CA VAL A 552 21.62 -2.47 7.23
C VAL A 552 20.70 -3.68 7.20
N VAL A 553 20.52 -4.34 8.33
CA VAL A 553 19.63 -5.49 8.51
C VAL A 553 18.38 -5.02 9.23
N GLN A 554 17.24 -5.34 8.67
CA GLN A 554 15.93 -4.94 9.16
C GLN A 554 15.09 -6.17 9.51
N MET A 555 14.60 -6.22 10.71
CA MET A 555 13.60 -7.18 11.16
C MET A 555 12.21 -6.63 10.83
N LEU A 556 11.37 -7.44 10.17
CA LEU A 556 10.08 -7.04 9.62
C LEU A 556 8.93 -7.79 10.30
N ASN A 557 7.77 -7.13 10.37
CA ASN A 557 6.50 -7.77 10.74
C ASN A 557 5.80 -8.44 9.53
N ASN A 558 4.62 -9.01 9.76
CA ASN A 558 3.79 -9.66 8.71
C ASN A 558 3.28 -8.69 7.63
N SER A 559 3.40 -7.38 7.84
CA SER A 559 3.01 -6.33 6.87
C SER A 559 4.20 -5.80 6.06
N ASP A 560 5.39 -6.42 6.18
CA ASP A 560 6.65 -5.97 5.57
C ASP A 560 7.12 -4.60 6.11
N GLU A 561 6.77 -4.26 7.37
CA GLU A 561 7.17 -3.03 8.04
C GLU A 561 8.33 -3.29 9.00
N VAL A 562 9.25 -2.34 9.08
CA VAL A 562 10.43 -2.45 9.94
C VAL A 562 10.04 -2.33 11.42
N VAL A 563 10.40 -3.34 12.20
CA VAL A 563 10.20 -3.38 13.66
C VAL A 563 11.48 -2.99 14.40
N LYS A 564 12.61 -3.51 13.95
CA LYS A 564 13.95 -3.19 14.45
C LYS A 564 14.94 -3.20 13.29
N GLU A 565 16.00 -2.41 13.41
CA GLU A 565 17.09 -2.40 12.45
C GLU A 565 18.44 -2.29 13.15
N THR A 566 19.46 -2.80 12.50
CA THR A 566 20.84 -2.73 12.97
C THR A 566 21.78 -2.66 11.77
N THR A 567 22.90 -1.97 11.94
CA THR A 567 23.94 -1.86 10.90
C THR A 567 25.12 -2.72 11.30
N THR A 568 25.68 -3.45 10.36
CA THR A 568 26.88 -4.27 10.57
C THR A 568 27.87 -4.11 9.42
N THR A 569 29.15 -4.28 9.72
CA THR A 569 30.26 -4.30 8.74
C THR A 569 31.00 -5.64 8.76
N ASP A 570 30.81 -6.46 9.79
CA ASP A 570 31.44 -7.76 9.98
C ASP A 570 30.52 -8.93 9.66
N GLY A 571 29.30 -8.65 9.19
CA GLY A 571 28.32 -9.66 8.87
C GLY A 571 27.53 -10.21 10.08
N ASN A 572 27.79 -9.73 11.30
CA ASN A 572 27.03 -10.14 12.49
C ASN A 572 25.98 -9.09 12.85
N ALA A 573 24.72 -9.44 12.75
CA ALA A 573 23.61 -8.56 13.10
C ALA A 573 22.83 -9.16 14.27
N SER A 574 22.70 -8.42 15.37
CA SER A 574 22.04 -8.87 16.59
C SER A 574 20.85 -8.00 16.94
N PHE A 575 19.72 -8.63 17.25
CA PHE A 575 18.50 -8.00 17.74
C PHE A 575 18.19 -8.53 19.13
N PHE A 576 18.28 -7.66 20.11
CA PHE A 576 17.96 -7.96 21.50
C PHE A 576 16.53 -7.53 21.82
N TYR A 577 15.97 -8.12 22.87
CA TYR A 577 14.61 -7.84 23.36
C TYR A 577 13.55 -7.94 22.27
N VAL A 578 13.60 -9.03 21.48
CA VAL A 578 12.60 -9.34 20.46
C VAL A 578 11.39 -9.96 21.14
N LYS A 579 10.22 -9.35 20.96
CA LYS A 579 8.96 -9.89 21.47
C LYS A 579 8.63 -11.22 20.77
N PRO A 580 7.97 -12.17 21.47
CA PRO A 580 7.51 -13.39 20.80
C PRO A 580 6.58 -13.08 19.63
N GLY A 581 6.80 -13.73 18.51
CA GLY A 581 6.03 -13.51 17.28
C GLY A 581 6.71 -14.10 16.05
N THR A 582 6.05 -13.90 14.91
CA THR A 582 6.57 -14.26 13.60
C THR A 582 7.15 -13.02 12.93
N TYR A 583 8.38 -13.13 12.48
CA TYR A 583 9.12 -12.07 11.83
C TYR A 583 9.71 -12.51 10.51
N TYR A 584 10.15 -11.54 9.74
CA TYR A 584 10.89 -11.69 8.50
C TYR A 584 12.12 -10.79 8.55
N ALA A 585 13.07 -11.00 7.67
CA ALA A 585 14.25 -10.16 7.61
C ALA A 585 14.55 -9.74 6.18
N ARG A 586 14.97 -8.49 6.04
CA ARG A 586 15.61 -8.00 4.82
C ARG A 586 16.87 -7.23 5.20
N MET A 587 17.76 -7.11 4.25
CA MET A 587 18.92 -6.24 4.38
C MET A 587 19.17 -5.51 3.07
N PHE A 588 19.86 -4.40 3.15
CA PHE A 588 20.37 -3.71 1.97
C PHE A 588 21.84 -3.31 2.18
N ILE A 589 22.54 -3.20 1.08
CA ILE A 589 23.92 -2.72 1.06
C ILE A 589 23.89 -1.20 1.16
N ASP A 590 24.40 -0.66 2.25
CA ASP A 590 24.50 0.78 2.50
C ASP A 590 25.85 1.28 1.96
N SER A 591 25.86 1.70 0.72
CA SER A 591 27.07 2.03 -0.01
C SER A 591 27.70 3.35 0.45
N ASN A 592 26.91 4.31 0.89
CA ASN A 592 27.32 5.63 1.34
C ASN A 592 27.37 5.80 2.88
N LYS A 593 26.98 4.75 3.63
CA LYS A 593 26.98 4.65 5.10
C LYS A 593 26.09 5.70 5.76
N ASN A 594 24.93 5.98 5.15
CA ASN A 594 23.96 6.92 5.69
C ASN A 594 22.86 6.23 6.54
N GLY A 595 22.84 4.91 6.59
CA GLY A 595 21.85 4.11 7.32
C GLY A 595 20.47 4.03 6.65
N LYS A 596 20.34 4.50 5.42
CA LYS A 596 19.08 4.54 4.65
C LYS A 596 19.29 3.90 3.30
N TRP A 597 18.22 3.27 2.78
CA TRP A 597 18.24 2.76 1.42
C TRP A 597 18.14 3.91 0.41
N ASP A 598 19.06 3.94 -0.55
CA ASP A 598 19.11 4.94 -1.59
C ASP A 598 18.69 4.40 -2.95
N THR A 599 17.88 5.19 -3.65
CA THR A 599 17.45 4.90 -5.01
C THR A 599 18.56 5.15 -6.04
N GLY A 600 18.37 4.64 -7.26
CA GLY A 600 19.27 4.88 -8.37
C GLY A 600 19.03 6.21 -9.07
N GLU A 601 19.91 6.50 -10.03
CA GLU A 601 19.85 7.66 -10.91
C GLU A 601 20.41 7.28 -12.28
N TYR A 602 19.57 7.27 -13.32
CA TYR A 602 19.94 6.81 -14.64
C TYR A 602 21.02 7.69 -15.30
N ALA A 603 20.85 9.01 -15.20
CA ALA A 603 21.79 9.97 -15.78
C ALA A 603 23.20 9.88 -15.17
N ALA A 604 23.30 9.47 -13.91
CA ALA A 604 24.56 9.24 -13.20
C ALA A 604 25.06 7.79 -13.31
N ASP A 605 24.38 6.95 -14.08
CA ASP A 605 24.65 5.51 -14.22
C ASP A 605 24.71 4.78 -12.87
N ARG A 606 23.91 5.21 -11.91
CA ARG A 606 23.87 4.69 -10.54
C ARG A 606 22.66 3.80 -10.34
N GLN A 607 22.92 2.54 -10.03
CA GLN A 607 21.89 1.60 -9.61
C GLN A 607 21.38 1.92 -8.19
N ALA A 608 20.13 1.56 -7.93
CA ALA A 608 19.61 1.54 -6.56
C ALA A 608 20.38 0.54 -5.68
N GLU A 609 20.49 0.81 -4.40
CA GLU A 609 21.13 -0.08 -3.45
C GLU A 609 20.49 -1.46 -3.45
N THR A 610 21.34 -2.49 -3.33
CA THR A 610 20.89 -3.87 -3.47
C THR A 610 20.24 -4.36 -2.19
N THR A 611 19.01 -4.82 -2.32
CA THR A 611 18.22 -5.40 -1.23
C THR A 611 18.16 -6.92 -1.36
N TYR A 612 18.19 -7.61 -0.22
CA TYR A 612 18.04 -9.05 -0.08
C TYR A 612 17.03 -9.38 1.00
N TYR A 613 16.33 -10.50 0.86
CA TYR A 613 15.44 -11.05 1.87
C TYR A 613 15.93 -12.39 2.40
N TYR A 614 15.77 -12.59 3.69
CA TYR A 614 15.89 -13.93 4.28
C TYR A 614 14.66 -14.75 3.86
N PRO A 615 14.86 -15.90 3.21
CA PRO A 615 13.76 -16.54 2.47
C PRO A 615 12.75 -17.29 3.35
N GLU A 616 12.97 -17.35 4.65
CA GLU A 616 12.14 -18.11 5.58
C GLU A 616 11.54 -17.20 6.66
N LYS A 617 10.37 -17.58 7.16
CA LYS A 617 9.79 -16.93 8.32
C LYS A 617 10.59 -17.29 9.58
N ILE A 618 10.65 -16.37 10.52
CA ILE A 618 11.41 -16.49 11.76
C ILE A 618 10.40 -16.49 12.92
N GLU A 619 10.33 -17.59 13.63
CA GLU A 619 9.46 -17.72 14.82
C GLU A 619 10.28 -17.46 16.08
N CYS A 620 10.08 -16.31 16.70
CA CYS A 620 10.70 -15.96 17.97
C CYS A 620 9.79 -16.36 19.12
N LYS A 621 10.32 -17.12 20.08
CA LYS A 621 9.62 -17.46 21.34
C LYS A 621 10.42 -16.91 22.51
N ALA A 622 9.71 -16.54 23.58
CA ALA A 622 10.35 -16.06 24.78
C ALA A 622 11.46 -17.01 25.28
N LYS A 623 12.57 -16.47 25.74
CA LYS A 623 13.78 -17.18 26.21
C LYS A 623 14.55 -17.94 25.11
N TRP A 624 14.28 -17.67 23.86
CA TRP A 624 15.01 -18.30 22.76
C TRP A 624 16.14 -17.38 22.26
N ASP A 625 17.32 -17.98 22.09
CA ASP A 625 18.42 -17.37 21.38
C ASP A 625 18.53 -18.06 20.01
N LEU A 626 18.12 -17.33 18.97
CA LEU A 626 18.13 -17.79 17.58
C LEU A 626 19.39 -17.30 16.90
N ASN A 627 20.18 -18.24 16.37
CA ASN A 627 21.36 -17.91 15.55
C ASN A 627 21.15 -18.47 14.14
N LEU A 628 20.99 -17.58 13.17
CA LEU A 628 20.67 -17.92 11.78
C LEU A 628 21.82 -17.55 10.86
N THR A 629 22.19 -18.49 9.99
CA THR A 629 23.15 -18.21 8.92
C THR A 629 22.40 -17.75 7.68
N TRP A 630 22.84 -16.63 7.11
CA TRP A 630 22.23 -16.03 5.92
C TRP A 630 23.26 -15.84 4.81
N ASN A 631 23.10 -16.61 3.73
CA ASN A 631 23.82 -16.36 2.49
C ASN A 631 22.87 -15.66 1.50
N PRO A 632 23.00 -14.36 1.29
CA PRO A 632 22.09 -13.57 0.44
C PRO A 632 22.17 -13.91 -1.04
N THR A 633 23.26 -14.54 -1.48
CA THR A 633 23.46 -14.92 -2.90
C THR A 633 23.11 -16.38 -3.20
N ALA A 634 22.69 -17.14 -2.18
CA ALA A 634 22.35 -18.56 -2.35
C ALA A 634 21.09 -18.81 -3.19
N ARG A 635 20.19 -17.83 -3.23
CA ARG A 635 18.96 -17.87 -4.03
C ARG A 635 18.89 -16.63 -4.92
N SER A 636 18.34 -16.77 -6.11
CA SER A 636 18.06 -15.66 -7.00
C SER A 636 17.00 -14.71 -6.38
N LEU A 637 17.09 -13.42 -6.70
CA LEU A 637 16.32 -12.37 -6.03
C LEU A 637 14.80 -12.58 -6.09
N GLU A 638 14.28 -13.10 -7.20
CA GLU A 638 12.85 -13.36 -7.40
C GLU A 638 12.30 -14.48 -6.49
N LYS A 639 13.20 -15.24 -5.82
CA LYS A 639 12.85 -16.34 -4.90
C LYS A 639 13.17 -16.05 -3.43
N GLN A 640 13.62 -14.83 -3.13
CA GLN A 640 14.06 -14.50 -1.78
C GLN A 640 12.91 -14.01 -0.90
N LYS A 641 12.06 -13.13 -1.43
CA LYS A 641 10.97 -12.56 -0.62
C LYS A 641 9.92 -13.63 -0.29
N PRO A 642 9.60 -13.85 1.01
CA PRO A 642 8.56 -14.80 1.40
C PRO A 642 7.19 -14.39 0.87
N MET A 643 6.45 -15.37 0.36
CA MET A 643 5.11 -15.14 -0.21
C MET A 643 4.10 -14.60 0.81
N GLU A 644 4.31 -14.90 2.09
CA GLU A 644 3.42 -14.43 3.17
C GLU A 644 3.38 -12.91 3.26
N ILE A 645 4.54 -12.24 3.11
CA ILE A 645 4.68 -10.79 3.17
C ILE A 645 4.72 -10.11 1.81
N THR A 646 4.68 -10.88 0.71
CA THR A 646 4.56 -10.32 -0.64
C THR A 646 3.16 -9.76 -0.83
N LYS A 647 3.04 -8.47 -1.16
CA LYS A 647 1.76 -7.78 -1.36
C LYS A 647 1.14 -8.13 -2.70
N GLN A 648 1.95 -8.12 -3.76
CA GLN A 648 1.55 -8.54 -5.09
C GLN A 648 1.45 -10.06 -5.14
N LYS A 649 0.24 -10.61 -4.98
CA LYS A 649 0.03 -12.05 -5.08
C LYS A 649 -0.04 -12.49 -6.55
N PRO A 650 0.49 -13.68 -6.88
CA PRO A 650 0.28 -14.28 -8.18
C PRO A 650 -1.21 -14.41 -8.49
N GLU A 651 -1.61 -13.99 -9.67
CA GLU A 651 -2.96 -14.27 -10.16
C GLU A 651 -3.10 -15.77 -10.37
N GLN A 652 -4.29 -16.29 -10.04
CA GLN A 652 -4.61 -17.67 -10.37
C GLN A 652 -4.71 -17.80 -11.88
N GLU A 653 -4.02 -18.79 -12.44
CA GLU A 653 -4.17 -19.11 -13.85
C GLU A 653 -5.64 -19.40 -14.14
N LYS A 654 -6.16 -18.76 -15.19
CA LYS A 654 -7.51 -19.04 -15.63
C LYS A 654 -7.58 -20.50 -16.07
N THR A 655 -8.41 -21.26 -15.38
CA THR A 655 -8.65 -22.69 -15.69
C THR A 655 -10.11 -22.91 -16.04
N ILE A 656 -10.37 -23.97 -16.80
CA ILE A 656 -11.73 -24.39 -17.11
C ILE A 656 -12.46 -24.74 -15.81
N LYS A 657 -13.58 -24.08 -15.58
CA LYS A 657 -14.43 -24.35 -14.41
C LYS A 657 -15.21 -25.63 -14.64
N LYS A 658 -14.97 -26.69 -13.86
CA LYS A 658 -15.68 -27.99 -13.93
C LYS A 658 -17.11 -27.90 -13.36
N ARG A 659 -17.92 -26.98 -13.93
CA ARG A 659 -19.31 -26.73 -13.51
C ARG A 659 -20.20 -27.95 -13.66
N ASN A 660 -19.94 -28.78 -14.67
CA ASN A 660 -20.67 -30.02 -14.90
C ASN A 660 -20.43 -31.08 -13.84
N LEU A 661 -19.23 -31.13 -13.27
CA LEU A 661 -18.93 -31.99 -12.14
C LEU A 661 -19.75 -31.60 -10.90
N ASP A 662 -19.85 -30.31 -10.61
CA ASP A 662 -20.64 -29.81 -9.48
C ASP A 662 -22.14 -30.02 -9.71
N ARG A 663 -22.59 -29.84 -10.94
CA ARG A 663 -24.00 -30.12 -11.35
C ARG A 663 -24.32 -31.62 -11.26
N ALA A 664 -23.43 -32.47 -11.73
CA ALA A 664 -23.62 -33.94 -11.63
C ALA A 664 -23.74 -34.37 -10.18
N LYS A 665 -22.84 -33.82 -9.29
CA LYS A 665 -22.92 -34.07 -7.85
C LYS A 665 -24.24 -33.59 -7.25
N SER A 666 -24.71 -32.42 -7.62
CA SER A 666 -26.00 -31.86 -7.12
C SER A 666 -27.23 -32.66 -7.57
N MET A 667 -27.17 -33.26 -8.75
CA MET A 667 -28.24 -34.09 -9.34
C MET A 667 -28.12 -35.57 -8.95
N GLY A 668 -26.99 -36.00 -8.36
CA GLY A 668 -26.76 -37.41 -8.07
C GLY A 668 -26.56 -38.33 -9.28
N ILE A 669 -26.08 -37.76 -10.41
CA ILE A 669 -25.89 -38.47 -11.68
C ILE A 669 -24.39 -38.56 -12.04
N PRO A 670 -23.98 -39.52 -12.89
CA PRO A 670 -22.61 -39.60 -13.35
C PRO A 670 -22.17 -38.34 -14.11
N TYR A 671 -20.91 -37.95 -13.92
CA TYR A 671 -20.32 -36.84 -14.67
C TYR A 671 -20.13 -37.25 -16.15
N PRO A 672 -20.59 -36.44 -17.14
CA PRO A 672 -20.54 -36.81 -18.56
C PRO A 672 -19.13 -36.77 -19.16
N GLY A 673 -18.13 -36.31 -18.43
CA GLY A 673 -16.74 -36.19 -18.89
C GLY A 673 -15.83 -37.36 -18.50
N ASN A 674 -16.37 -38.49 -18.03
CA ASN A 674 -15.60 -39.72 -17.75
C ASN A 674 -15.65 -40.67 -18.92
#